data_a265014ae219976e8b7eccd8ca084345
#
_entry.id   a265014ae219976e8b7eccd8ca084345
#
_cell.length_a   1.000
_cell.length_b   1.000
_cell.length_c   1.000
_cell.angle_alpha   90.00
_cell.angle_beta   90.00
_cell.angle_gamma   90.00
#
_symmetry.space_group_name_H-M   'P 1'
#
loop_
_entity.id
_entity.type
_entity.pdbx_description
1 polymer ?
#
loop_
_entity_poly.entity_id
_entity_poly.type
_entity_poly.pdbx_seq_one_letter_code
_entity_poly.pdbx_strand_id
1 'polypeptide(L)'
;MTVEFKNGKIIEKVPFSKKVAYDVANNLISAQFDGRGAISKYAVMNKFSVFSAYYTLISVDGVSFDWNAKKTVEMVGKQMIISFKAKDFDMVINQFLDQKTNCIYVENKVTAKKDMDFRVVNNFGINYSSYVEQLLANRLSPKTIATLIGGFLKKKKNGLTINNDGSGYIRGDVLGDFYLDIAISEEPVALEAERGFVNQFGYGSKISKDETKIYRYVISAGTRNDFTYGDVQYALKHFDEAFADSKAYIDMLKCTVKLEDDFMESYYKSVLNASLSNYKELGKFKGFLAGIVYQFPARTYYRDAYWTVLSVLPVKPELVRNEIITLANGINDKGECPSAVKFNFKNYWGNHYDSPSFFVMMVYDYIAHTNDKSILSEAVACGTVLDSAKLVMDRLYQEVDKETGLLLKSGKYNRRDWCDNVFRSDYCTYDEALYCRALYCLGELYSLSNKDLSEKYLAMSEKVKNSINELLWDEEKGWYVNYKSKDFVEDNLSIDTVVTILFGIADEEKSRRILTNMERLLESKNNKEQVAGDFGTLAVYPFYKNIQDIVQKSSLPYYYHNGGDWPYLSCIYAYAKLMYNMDYKYPLTRWFEYNIERGNYTPIEFFSPVHPDGSMLQAWSSTGAFVLSYPDGQFFNKKIQK
;
A
#
# COMPACT_ATOMS: atom_id res chain seq x y z
N MET A 1 9.16 0.71 25.80
CA MET A 1 9.30 -0.13 24.61
C MET A 1 10.67 0.12 24.04
N THR A 2 11.44 -0.91 23.77
CA THR A 2 12.74 -0.75 23.11
C THR A 2 12.60 -1.26 21.70
N VAL A 3 12.30 -0.35 20.77
CA VAL A 3 12.40 -0.62 19.34
C VAL A 3 13.80 -0.17 18.92
N GLU A 4 14.50 -1.02 18.21
CA GLU A 4 15.83 -0.79 17.67
C GLU A 4 15.77 -0.90 16.13
N PHE A 5 16.57 -0.11 15.44
CA PHE A 5 16.75 -0.16 14.00
C PHE A 5 18.17 -0.66 13.70
N LYS A 6 18.31 -1.69 12.89
CA LYS A 6 19.64 -2.25 12.60
C LYS A 6 19.65 -3.01 11.27
N ASN A 7 20.58 -2.67 10.40
CA ASN A 7 20.75 -3.32 9.10
C ASN A 7 19.46 -3.35 8.27
N GLY A 8 18.67 -2.28 8.34
CA GLY A 8 17.41 -2.15 7.63
C GLY A 8 16.26 -2.99 8.23
N LYS A 9 16.37 -3.46 9.46
CA LYS A 9 15.33 -4.20 10.20
C LYS A 9 14.75 -3.34 11.31
N ILE A 10 13.46 -3.55 11.58
CA ILE A 10 12.80 -3.09 12.80
C ILE A 10 12.85 -4.23 13.81
N ILE A 11 13.40 -3.98 15.00
CA ILE A 11 13.63 -5.00 16.04
C ILE A 11 12.92 -4.56 17.32
N GLU A 12 12.04 -5.41 17.86
CA GLU A 12 11.33 -5.15 19.11
C GLU A 12 11.62 -6.25 20.15
N LYS A 13 11.91 -5.82 21.39
CA LYS A 13 12.13 -6.70 22.54
C LYS A 13 10.98 -6.57 23.54
N VAL A 14 10.15 -7.60 23.65
CA VAL A 14 8.89 -7.58 24.42
C VAL A 14 8.60 -8.91 25.11
N PRO A 15 7.67 -8.98 26.07
CA PRO A 15 7.15 -10.24 26.57
C PRO A 15 6.50 -11.07 25.45
N PHE A 16 6.58 -12.40 25.52
CA PHE A 16 6.00 -13.28 24.49
C PHE A 16 4.49 -13.07 24.35
N SER A 17 3.79 -12.78 25.45
CA SER A 17 2.35 -12.49 25.48
C SER A 17 1.96 -11.25 24.66
N LYS A 18 2.88 -10.27 24.47
CA LYS A 18 2.57 -9.09 23.67
C LYS A 18 2.38 -9.46 22.20
N LYS A 19 1.24 -9.08 21.63
CA LYS A 19 1.00 -9.16 20.20
C LYS A 19 1.88 -8.15 19.46
N VAL A 20 2.66 -8.63 18.48
CA VAL A 20 3.37 -7.80 17.51
C VAL A 20 2.84 -8.21 16.14
N ALA A 21 2.17 -7.32 15.44
CA ALA A 21 1.53 -7.61 14.18
C ALA A 21 2.28 -6.95 13.02
N TYR A 22 2.65 -7.73 12.02
CA TYR A 22 3.37 -7.26 10.84
C TYR A 22 2.66 -7.71 9.57
N ASP A 23 2.19 -6.74 8.77
CA ASP A 23 1.47 -7.00 7.53
C ASP A 23 2.45 -7.21 6.38
N VAL A 24 2.22 -8.26 5.60
CA VAL A 24 3.05 -8.66 4.45
C VAL A 24 2.17 -9.02 3.26
N ALA A 25 2.67 -8.84 2.04
CA ALA A 25 1.97 -9.28 0.85
C ALA A 25 2.97 -9.62 -0.28
N ASN A 26 2.58 -10.56 -1.14
CA ASN A 26 3.24 -10.82 -2.42
C ASN A 26 2.24 -10.64 -3.58
N ASN A 27 2.51 -11.21 -4.74
CA ASN A 27 1.62 -11.08 -5.89
C ASN A 27 0.21 -11.63 -5.62
N LEU A 28 0.07 -12.74 -4.90
CA LEU A 28 -1.18 -13.50 -4.82
C LEU A 28 -1.85 -13.46 -3.46
N ILE A 29 -1.12 -13.18 -2.40
CA ILE A 29 -1.64 -13.22 -1.03
C ILE A 29 -1.21 -12.02 -0.20
N SER A 30 -1.98 -11.77 0.84
CA SER A 30 -1.57 -10.92 1.97
C SER A 30 -1.78 -11.66 3.28
N ALA A 31 -0.89 -11.40 4.23
CA ALA A 31 -0.95 -12.00 5.55
C ALA A 31 -0.56 -10.99 6.63
N GLN A 32 -0.98 -11.25 7.86
CA GLN A 32 -0.45 -10.57 9.03
C GLN A 32 0.20 -11.63 9.92
N PHE A 33 1.51 -11.53 10.08
CA PHE A 33 2.26 -12.34 11.02
C PHE A 33 2.11 -11.77 12.42
N ASP A 34 1.85 -12.65 13.38
CA ASP A 34 1.77 -12.30 14.79
C ASP A 34 3.07 -12.77 15.48
N GLY A 35 3.73 -11.86 16.19
CA GLY A 35 4.95 -12.15 16.95
C GLY A 35 4.83 -13.23 18.04
N ARG A 36 3.77 -14.03 18.03
CA ARG A 36 3.59 -15.26 18.82
C ARG A 36 3.63 -16.53 17.94
N GLY A 37 4.04 -16.39 16.68
CA GLY A 37 4.11 -17.50 15.72
C GLY A 37 2.81 -17.78 14.98
N ALA A 38 1.77 -16.99 15.17
CA ALA A 38 0.50 -17.13 14.48
C ALA A 38 0.42 -16.34 13.17
N ILE A 39 -0.57 -16.69 12.33
CA ILE A 39 -0.94 -15.95 11.11
C ILE A 39 -2.32 -15.34 11.38
N SER A 40 -2.34 -14.12 11.95
CA SER A 40 -3.59 -13.52 12.44
C SER A 40 -4.54 -13.07 11.33
N LYS A 41 -4.02 -12.84 10.10
CA LYS A 41 -4.81 -12.58 8.89
C LYS A 41 -4.19 -13.34 7.72
N TYR A 42 -5.02 -13.82 6.82
CA TYR A 42 -4.61 -14.41 5.55
C TYR A 42 -5.68 -14.16 4.51
N ALA A 43 -5.32 -13.58 3.39
CA ALA A 43 -6.23 -13.30 2.30
C ALA A 43 -5.61 -13.65 0.95
N VAL A 44 -6.44 -14.17 0.05
CA VAL A 44 -6.07 -14.53 -1.32
C VAL A 44 -6.56 -13.45 -2.27
N MET A 45 -5.67 -12.94 -3.11
CA MET A 45 -5.94 -11.84 -4.03
C MET A 45 -7.17 -12.09 -4.89
N ASN A 46 -8.06 -11.09 -4.93
CA ASN A 46 -9.33 -11.13 -5.66
C ASN A 46 -10.24 -12.32 -5.31
N LYS A 47 -10.04 -12.94 -4.15
CA LYS A 47 -10.87 -14.04 -3.64
C LYS A 47 -11.52 -13.64 -2.32
N PHE A 48 -10.94 -13.99 -1.18
CA PHE A 48 -11.48 -13.62 0.13
C PHE A 48 -10.44 -13.73 1.25
N SER A 49 -10.79 -13.20 2.41
CA SER A 49 -10.04 -13.41 3.64
C SER A 49 -10.30 -14.83 4.17
N VAL A 50 -9.23 -15.60 4.36
CA VAL A 50 -9.29 -17.05 4.68
C VAL A 50 -9.56 -17.28 6.16
N PHE A 51 -8.80 -16.62 7.05
CA PHE A 51 -8.90 -16.86 8.49
C PHE A 51 -9.77 -15.82 9.18
N SER A 52 -10.68 -16.29 10.05
CA SER A 52 -11.39 -15.46 11.03
C SER A 52 -10.60 -15.33 12.33
N ALA A 53 -9.83 -16.35 12.70
CA ALA A 53 -8.92 -16.38 13.83
C ALA A 53 -7.79 -17.38 13.56
N TYR A 54 -6.64 -17.16 14.18
CA TYR A 54 -5.51 -18.09 14.17
C TYR A 54 -4.68 -17.86 15.43
N TYR A 55 -4.31 -18.94 16.12
CA TYR A 55 -3.42 -18.90 17.28
C TYR A 55 -2.58 -20.17 17.36
N THR A 56 -1.37 -20.04 17.90
CA THR A 56 -0.40 -21.12 18.05
C THR A 56 -0.20 -21.42 19.52
N LEU A 57 -0.26 -22.69 19.90
CA LEU A 57 0.06 -23.19 21.23
C LEU A 57 1.36 -23.96 21.19
N ILE A 58 2.26 -23.66 22.11
CA ILE A 58 3.53 -24.36 22.30
C ILE A 58 3.46 -25.06 23.66
N SER A 59 3.86 -26.33 23.70
CA SER A 59 3.94 -27.10 24.94
C SER A 59 5.21 -27.94 25.01
N VAL A 60 5.66 -28.18 26.24
CA VAL A 60 6.78 -29.06 26.58
C VAL A 60 6.31 -30.00 27.67
N ASP A 61 6.47 -31.31 27.46
CA ASP A 61 6.04 -32.37 28.39
C ASP A 61 4.55 -32.23 28.79
N GLY A 62 3.70 -31.79 27.86
CA GLY A 62 2.28 -31.54 28.06
C GLY A 62 1.93 -30.24 28.80
N VAL A 63 2.92 -29.40 29.18
CA VAL A 63 2.71 -28.14 29.87
C VAL A 63 2.85 -26.98 28.85
N SER A 64 1.88 -26.07 28.87
CA SER A 64 1.92 -24.87 28.01
C SER A 64 3.12 -23.99 28.32
N PHE A 65 3.69 -23.41 27.23
CA PHE A 65 4.83 -22.50 27.33
C PHE A 65 4.53 -21.26 28.19
N ASP A 66 5.57 -20.76 28.85
CA ASP A 66 5.48 -19.53 29.67
C ASP A 66 5.35 -18.28 28.77
N TRP A 67 4.15 -17.70 28.80
CA TRP A 67 3.79 -16.50 28.04
C TRP A 67 4.51 -15.21 28.52
N ASN A 68 5.18 -15.25 29.66
CA ASN A 68 5.96 -14.11 30.20
C ASN A 68 7.42 -14.09 29.72
N ALA A 69 7.87 -15.14 29.05
CA ALA A 69 9.22 -15.17 28.49
C ALA A 69 9.44 -13.98 27.53
N LYS A 70 10.65 -13.42 27.57
CA LYS A 70 11.04 -12.31 26.66
C LYS A 70 11.34 -12.85 25.28
N LYS A 71 10.83 -12.16 24.27
CA LYS A 71 11.13 -12.42 22.86
C LYS A 71 11.75 -11.21 22.17
N THR A 72 12.50 -11.48 21.10
CA THR A 72 12.94 -10.50 20.11
C THR A 72 12.18 -10.77 18.82
N VAL A 73 11.58 -9.77 18.24
CA VAL A 73 10.87 -9.83 16.94
C VAL A 73 11.61 -8.94 15.96
N GLU A 74 12.05 -9.51 14.83
CA GLU A 74 12.71 -8.78 13.74
C GLU A 74 11.76 -8.76 12.53
N MET A 75 11.56 -7.58 11.94
CA MET A 75 10.65 -7.35 10.83
C MET A 75 11.41 -6.66 9.69
N VAL A 76 11.37 -7.25 8.49
CA VAL A 76 11.95 -6.66 7.29
C VAL A 76 11.33 -7.24 6.03
N GLY A 77 10.98 -6.41 5.06
CA GLY A 77 10.41 -6.85 3.79
C GLY A 77 9.14 -7.69 4.01
N LYS A 78 9.18 -8.95 3.58
CA LYS A 78 8.06 -9.92 3.73
C LYS A 78 8.36 -10.99 4.76
N GLN A 79 9.22 -10.71 5.72
CA GLN A 79 9.70 -11.65 6.72
C GLN A 79 9.54 -11.12 8.14
N MET A 80 9.13 -12.01 9.06
CA MET A 80 9.19 -11.82 10.50
C MET A 80 9.96 -12.96 11.14
N ILE A 81 10.94 -12.65 11.98
CA ILE A 81 11.71 -13.62 12.75
C ILE A 81 11.45 -13.36 14.24
N ILE A 82 11.04 -14.41 14.96
CA ILE A 82 10.80 -14.36 16.40
C ILE A 82 11.82 -15.25 17.08
N SER A 83 12.57 -14.71 18.02
CA SER A 83 13.55 -15.46 18.80
C SER A 83 13.26 -15.33 20.29
N PHE A 84 13.28 -16.42 21.04
CA PHE A 84 13.14 -16.39 22.49
C PHE A 84 13.88 -17.55 23.16
N LYS A 85 14.22 -17.32 24.43
CA LYS A 85 14.89 -18.28 25.29
C LYS A 85 13.94 -18.65 26.45
N ALA A 86 13.50 -19.90 26.44
CA ALA A 86 12.74 -20.48 27.53
C ALA A 86 13.67 -21.18 28.54
N LYS A 87 13.09 -21.66 29.65
CA LYS A 87 13.83 -22.44 30.64
C LYS A 87 14.36 -23.73 30.02
N ASP A 88 13.52 -24.43 29.27
CA ASP A 88 13.76 -25.79 28.80
C ASP A 88 14.24 -25.86 27.34
N PHE A 89 14.13 -24.75 26.57
CA PHE A 89 14.54 -24.69 25.16
C PHE A 89 14.78 -23.26 24.68
N ASP A 90 15.49 -23.13 23.57
CA ASP A 90 15.56 -21.92 22.77
C ASP A 90 14.81 -22.13 21.46
N MET A 91 14.10 -21.12 20.95
CA MET A 91 13.31 -21.22 19.72
C MET A 91 13.49 -20.02 18.82
N VAL A 92 13.56 -20.29 17.52
CA VAL A 92 13.46 -19.27 16.46
C VAL A 92 12.33 -19.67 15.53
N ILE A 93 11.38 -18.78 15.35
CA ILE A 93 10.28 -18.90 14.39
C ILE A 93 10.55 -17.93 13.24
N ASN A 94 10.60 -18.43 12.02
CA ASN A 94 10.77 -17.64 10.82
C ASN A 94 9.51 -17.77 9.95
N GLN A 95 8.80 -16.67 9.74
CA GLN A 95 7.60 -16.58 8.91
C GLN A 95 7.89 -15.67 7.72
N PHE A 96 7.62 -16.13 6.50
CA PHE A 96 7.91 -15.32 5.31
C PHE A 96 7.00 -15.66 4.12
N LEU A 97 6.99 -14.74 3.15
CA LEU A 97 6.48 -14.93 1.80
C LEU A 97 7.64 -14.84 0.81
N ASP A 98 7.63 -15.69 -0.22
CA ASP A 98 8.45 -15.48 -1.41
C ASP A 98 7.74 -14.58 -2.42
N GLN A 99 8.35 -14.34 -3.58
CA GLN A 99 7.77 -13.49 -4.63
C GLN A 99 6.83 -14.25 -5.58
N LYS A 100 6.94 -15.57 -5.66
CA LYS A 100 6.47 -16.36 -6.80
C LYS A 100 5.27 -17.23 -6.47
N THR A 101 5.19 -17.73 -5.23
CA THR A 101 4.18 -18.73 -4.86
C THR A 101 2.98 -18.13 -4.14
N ASN A 102 1.86 -18.85 -4.14
CA ASN A 102 0.69 -18.55 -3.32
C ASN A 102 0.78 -19.28 -1.97
N CYS A 103 1.94 -19.18 -1.31
CA CYS A 103 2.23 -19.92 -0.09
C CYS A 103 2.77 -19.03 1.03
N ILE A 104 2.38 -19.37 2.25
CA ILE A 104 3.01 -18.86 3.48
C ILE A 104 3.96 -19.94 3.98
N TYR A 105 5.20 -19.56 4.27
CA TYR A 105 6.25 -20.43 4.75
C TYR A 105 6.54 -20.14 6.22
N VAL A 106 6.68 -21.21 7.01
CA VAL A 106 7.05 -21.11 8.43
C VAL A 106 8.09 -22.17 8.77
N GLU A 107 9.19 -21.73 9.39
CA GLU A 107 10.24 -22.58 9.94
C GLU A 107 10.35 -22.35 11.44
N ASN A 108 10.32 -23.43 12.21
CA ASN A 108 10.52 -23.42 13.65
C ASN A 108 11.79 -24.22 13.98
N LYS A 109 12.81 -23.52 14.46
CA LYS A 109 14.05 -24.12 14.94
C LYS A 109 14.05 -24.15 16.45
N VAL A 110 14.12 -25.34 17.04
CA VAL A 110 14.06 -25.58 18.49
C VAL A 110 15.32 -26.27 18.96
N THR A 111 16.01 -25.71 19.95
CA THR A 111 17.18 -26.30 20.60
C THR A 111 16.81 -26.65 22.04
N ALA A 112 16.83 -27.92 22.38
CA ALA A 112 16.47 -28.42 23.71
C ALA A 112 17.60 -28.19 24.73
N LYS A 113 17.25 -27.82 25.96
CA LYS A 113 18.18 -27.70 27.11
C LYS A 113 18.10 -28.89 28.06
N LYS A 114 17.10 -29.74 27.86
CA LYS A 114 16.88 -31.04 28.53
C LYS A 114 16.19 -31.97 27.55
N ASP A 115 16.13 -33.25 27.89
CA ASP A 115 15.25 -34.20 27.18
C ASP A 115 13.80 -33.73 27.35
N MET A 116 13.03 -33.65 26.28
CA MET A 116 11.66 -33.13 26.31
C MET A 116 10.77 -33.70 25.20
N ASP A 117 9.44 -33.75 25.43
CA ASP A 117 8.42 -33.93 24.40
C ASP A 117 7.91 -32.53 24.00
N PHE A 118 8.35 -32.06 22.82
CA PHE A 118 8.02 -30.72 22.31
C PHE A 118 6.86 -30.81 21.32
N ARG A 119 5.85 -29.93 21.47
CA ARG A 119 4.72 -29.86 20.53
C ARG A 119 4.30 -28.43 20.24
N VAL A 120 3.89 -28.21 18.98
CA VAL A 120 3.23 -26.99 18.51
C VAL A 120 1.89 -27.36 17.90
N VAL A 121 0.84 -26.68 18.29
CA VAL A 121 -0.51 -26.86 17.76
C VAL A 121 -1.04 -25.52 17.27
N ASN A 122 -1.39 -25.47 15.99
CA ASN A 122 -1.99 -24.32 15.34
C ASN A 122 -3.51 -24.53 15.26
N ASN A 123 -4.26 -23.56 15.75
CA ASN A 123 -5.72 -23.55 15.73
C ASN A 123 -6.21 -22.38 14.91
N PHE A 124 -7.21 -22.59 14.04
CA PHE A 124 -7.74 -21.53 13.19
C PHE A 124 -9.22 -21.73 12.85
N GLY A 125 -9.90 -20.60 12.63
CA GLY A 125 -11.25 -20.55 12.11
C GLY A 125 -11.26 -20.08 10.65
N ILE A 126 -12.18 -20.61 9.84
CA ILE A 126 -12.40 -20.16 8.47
C ILE A 126 -13.36 -18.96 8.44
N ASN A 127 -13.05 -17.95 7.65
CA ASN A 127 -13.87 -16.75 7.49
C ASN A 127 -14.97 -16.95 6.43
N TYR A 128 -16.01 -17.66 6.77
CA TYR A 128 -17.14 -17.92 5.87
C TYR A 128 -17.88 -16.67 5.44
N SER A 129 -18.02 -15.66 6.31
CA SER A 129 -18.72 -14.42 5.98
C SER A 129 -18.02 -13.69 4.84
N SER A 130 -16.69 -13.58 4.87
CA SER A 130 -15.91 -12.97 3.79
C SER A 130 -16.11 -13.69 2.45
N TYR A 131 -16.18 -15.02 2.46
CA TYR A 131 -16.47 -15.80 1.25
C TYR A 131 -17.87 -15.52 0.69
N VAL A 132 -18.88 -15.51 1.55
CA VAL A 132 -20.27 -15.21 1.16
C VAL A 132 -20.40 -13.79 0.62
N GLU A 133 -19.78 -12.80 1.27
CA GLU A 133 -19.76 -11.40 0.79
C GLU A 133 -19.17 -11.28 -0.61
N GLN A 134 -18.07 -11.98 -0.90
CA GLN A 134 -17.45 -12.01 -2.23
C GLN A 134 -18.38 -12.60 -3.30
N LEU A 135 -19.08 -13.67 -2.95
CA LEU A 135 -20.05 -14.28 -3.86
C LEU A 135 -21.24 -13.33 -4.14
N LEU A 136 -21.74 -12.64 -3.11
CA LEU A 136 -22.82 -11.66 -3.24
C LEU A 136 -22.39 -10.46 -4.09
N ALA A 137 -21.18 -9.95 -3.90
CA ALA A 137 -20.64 -8.84 -4.67
C ALA A 137 -20.50 -9.16 -6.18
N ASN A 138 -20.31 -10.43 -6.53
CA ASN A 138 -20.19 -10.91 -7.91
C ASN A 138 -21.53 -11.27 -8.59
N ARG A 139 -22.67 -10.91 -8.01
CA ARG A 139 -24.04 -11.24 -8.47
C ARG A 139 -24.23 -12.76 -8.62
N LEU A 140 -24.72 -13.39 -7.57
CA LEU A 140 -24.97 -14.83 -7.49
C LEU A 140 -25.89 -15.32 -8.61
N SER A 141 -25.37 -16.24 -9.43
CA SER A 141 -26.23 -17.08 -10.25
C SER A 141 -26.94 -18.13 -9.38
N PRO A 142 -28.12 -18.62 -9.78
CA PRO A 142 -28.79 -19.73 -9.08
C PRO A 142 -27.89 -20.96 -8.90
N LYS A 143 -26.96 -21.20 -9.84
CA LYS A 143 -25.96 -22.27 -9.78
C LYS A 143 -24.97 -22.05 -8.63
N THR A 144 -24.53 -20.82 -8.40
CA THR A 144 -23.61 -20.48 -7.30
C THR A 144 -24.28 -20.65 -5.94
N ILE A 145 -25.56 -20.28 -5.81
CA ILE A 145 -26.36 -20.49 -4.60
C ILE A 145 -26.51 -21.97 -4.31
N ALA A 146 -26.84 -22.80 -5.31
CA ALA A 146 -26.94 -24.24 -5.16
C ALA A 146 -25.62 -24.89 -4.76
N THR A 147 -24.48 -24.39 -5.30
CA THR A 147 -23.14 -24.87 -4.93
C THR A 147 -22.80 -24.53 -3.48
N LEU A 148 -23.16 -23.34 -3.00
CA LEU A 148 -22.99 -22.92 -1.61
C LEU A 148 -23.80 -23.80 -0.65
N ILE A 149 -25.09 -23.95 -0.91
CA ILE A 149 -25.99 -24.79 -0.09
C ILE A 149 -25.49 -26.23 -0.09
N GLY A 150 -25.14 -26.77 -1.25
CA GLY A 150 -24.58 -28.13 -1.38
C GLY A 150 -23.24 -28.29 -0.65
N GLY A 151 -22.38 -27.27 -0.64
CA GLY A 151 -21.11 -27.25 0.09
C GLY A 151 -21.30 -27.26 1.61
N PHE A 152 -22.27 -26.49 2.13
CA PHE A 152 -22.61 -26.50 3.55
C PHE A 152 -23.23 -27.83 4.03
N LEU A 153 -23.96 -28.52 3.17
CA LEU A 153 -24.64 -29.76 3.50
C LEU A 153 -23.75 -31.01 3.37
N LYS A 154 -22.68 -30.96 2.58
CA LYS A 154 -21.77 -32.10 2.39
C LYS A 154 -20.61 -32.02 3.40
N LYS A 155 -20.61 -32.96 4.36
CA LYS A 155 -19.40 -33.24 5.17
C LYS A 155 -18.34 -33.85 4.26
N LYS A 156 -17.31 -33.13 3.91
CA LYS A 156 -16.11 -33.67 3.26
C LYS A 156 -15.06 -33.97 4.34
N LYS A 157 -14.40 -35.12 4.20
CA LYS A 157 -13.24 -35.45 5.04
C LYS A 157 -12.00 -34.79 4.45
N ASN A 158 -11.14 -34.24 5.30
CA ASN A 158 -9.81 -33.82 4.87
C ASN A 158 -9.00 -35.05 4.47
N GLY A 159 -8.24 -34.92 3.40
CA GLY A 159 -7.23 -35.90 3.01
C GLY A 159 -5.96 -35.68 3.82
N LEU A 160 -5.50 -36.72 4.53
CA LEU A 160 -4.15 -36.78 5.10
C LEU A 160 -3.33 -37.77 4.26
N THR A 161 -2.17 -37.34 3.79
CA THR A 161 -1.20 -38.19 3.10
C THR A 161 0.13 -38.08 3.84
N ILE A 162 0.73 -39.23 4.17
CA ILE A 162 2.10 -39.30 4.68
C ILE A 162 2.99 -39.74 3.53
N ASN A 163 4.01 -38.97 3.22
CA ASN A 163 4.98 -39.25 2.16
C ASN A 163 6.05 -40.23 2.64
N ASN A 164 6.79 -40.85 1.71
CA ASN A 164 7.87 -41.80 2.04
C ASN A 164 9.01 -41.21 2.87
N ASP A 165 9.18 -39.87 2.84
CA ASP A 165 10.17 -39.14 3.65
C ASP A 165 9.63 -38.74 5.04
N GLY A 166 8.43 -39.17 5.39
CA GLY A 166 7.77 -38.85 6.67
C GLY A 166 7.04 -37.52 6.70
N SER A 167 7.10 -36.72 5.63
CA SER A 167 6.36 -35.45 5.56
C SER A 167 4.86 -35.67 5.47
N GLY A 168 4.07 -34.79 6.08
CA GLY A 168 2.61 -34.81 6.07
C GLY A 168 2.03 -33.80 5.08
N TYR A 169 1.02 -34.22 4.33
CA TYR A 169 0.24 -33.33 3.45
C TYR A 169 -1.24 -33.41 3.79
N ILE A 170 -1.85 -32.25 4.03
CA ILE A 170 -3.26 -32.13 4.38
C ILE A 170 -3.95 -31.35 3.25
N ARG A 171 -4.95 -31.98 2.64
CA ARG A 171 -5.80 -31.35 1.62
C ARG A 171 -7.16 -31.05 2.20
N GLY A 172 -7.50 -29.75 2.24
CA GLY A 172 -8.80 -29.26 2.69
C GLY A 172 -9.59 -28.63 1.54
N ASP A 173 -10.74 -29.19 1.17
CA ASP A 173 -11.71 -28.50 0.31
C ASP A 173 -12.61 -27.63 1.19
N VAL A 174 -12.59 -26.32 0.94
CA VAL A 174 -13.34 -25.34 1.75
C VAL A 174 -14.79 -25.27 1.29
N LEU A 175 -15.04 -24.63 0.14
CA LEU A 175 -16.36 -24.52 -0.49
C LEU A 175 -16.17 -24.46 -2.02
N GLY A 176 -16.98 -25.22 -2.75
CA GLY A 176 -16.90 -25.25 -4.19
C GLY A 176 -15.53 -25.75 -4.68
N ASP A 177 -14.82 -24.92 -5.43
CA ASP A 177 -13.47 -25.18 -5.95
C ASP A 177 -12.35 -24.59 -5.09
N PHE A 178 -12.70 -23.91 -3.98
CA PHE A 178 -11.73 -23.29 -3.09
C PHE A 178 -11.13 -24.30 -2.11
N TYR A 179 -9.83 -24.26 -1.96
CA TYR A 179 -9.04 -25.16 -1.11
C TYR A 179 -8.27 -24.41 -0.02
N LEU A 180 -7.91 -25.13 1.03
CA LEU A 180 -6.88 -24.77 2.01
C LEU A 180 -6.02 -26.02 2.19
N ASP A 181 -4.78 -25.96 1.72
CA ASP A 181 -3.84 -27.09 1.81
C ASP A 181 -2.67 -26.73 2.73
N ILE A 182 -2.15 -27.73 3.46
CA ILE A 182 -1.01 -27.58 4.38
C ILE A 182 -0.05 -28.75 4.12
N ALA A 183 1.24 -28.45 3.97
CA ALA A 183 2.30 -29.44 3.97
C ALA A 183 3.20 -29.24 5.20
N ILE A 184 3.61 -30.31 5.84
CA ILE A 184 4.39 -30.31 7.08
C ILE A 184 5.59 -31.24 6.89
N SER A 185 6.78 -30.84 7.35
CA SER A 185 8.02 -31.63 7.20
C SER A 185 8.04 -32.94 8.01
N GLU A 186 7.07 -33.16 8.89
CA GLU A 186 6.92 -34.33 9.72
C GLU A 186 5.46 -34.81 9.75
N GLU A 187 5.23 -36.01 10.24
CA GLU A 187 3.87 -36.51 10.48
C GLU A 187 3.13 -35.64 11.51
N PRO A 188 1.91 -35.16 11.21
CA PRO A 188 1.15 -34.36 12.14
C PRO A 188 0.82 -35.10 13.43
N VAL A 189 1.11 -34.50 14.60
CA VAL A 189 0.78 -35.04 15.92
C VAL A 189 -0.61 -34.65 16.39
N ALA A 190 -1.25 -33.67 15.73
CA ALA A 190 -2.63 -33.24 15.97
C ALA A 190 -3.27 -32.85 14.64
N LEU A 191 -4.48 -33.34 14.42
CA LEU A 191 -5.30 -33.00 13.26
C LEU A 191 -6.76 -33.04 13.65
N GLU A 192 -7.46 -31.93 13.52
CA GLU A 192 -8.90 -31.82 13.69
C GLU A 192 -9.52 -31.11 12.49
N ALA A 193 -10.63 -31.62 12.03
CA ALA A 193 -11.34 -31.06 10.88
C ALA A 193 -12.83 -30.97 11.15
N GLU A 194 -13.43 -29.83 10.89
CA GLU A 194 -14.86 -29.61 10.93
C GLU A 194 -15.39 -29.25 9.53
N ARG A 195 -16.48 -29.90 9.10
CA ARG A 195 -17.18 -29.64 7.82
C ARG A 195 -16.28 -29.63 6.57
N GLY A 196 -15.24 -30.45 6.58
CA GLY A 196 -14.30 -30.54 5.47
C GLY A 196 -13.11 -29.60 5.55
N PHE A 197 -12.93 -28.86 6.65
CA PHE A 197 -11.78 -27.99 6.91
C PHE A 197 -10.84 -28.55 7.94
N VAL A 198 -9.58 -28.12 7.87
CA VAL A 198 -8.62 -28.33 8.95
C VAL A 198 -8.71 -27.14 9.88
N ASN A 199 -9.20 -27.36 11.09
CA ASN A 199 -9.31 -26.33 12.13
C ASN A 199 -8.14 -26.37 13.11
N GLN A 200 -7.41 -27.48 13.14
CA GLN A 200 -6.24 -27.69 13.96
C GLN A 200 -5.22 -28.54 13.22
N PHE A 201 -3.96 -28.16 13.27
CA PHE A 201 -2.84 -29.03 12.92
C PHE A 201 -1.68 -28.82 13.88
N GLY A 202 -0.95 -29.88 14.18
CA GLY A 202 0.17 -29.84 15.09
C GLY A 202 1.31 -30.72 14.65
N TYR A 203 2.51 -30.38 15.11
CA TYR A 203 3.73 -31.13 14.89
C TYR A 203 4.56 -31.12 16.18
N GLY A 204 5.48 -32.05 16.27
CA GLY A 204 6.40 -32.12 17.39
C GLY A 204 6.98 -33.53 17.55
N SER A 205 7.96 -33.63 18.41
CA SER A 205 8.64 -34.89 18.69
C SER A 205 9.36 -34.84 20.03
N LYS A 206 9.88 -35.99 20.46
CA LYS A 206 10.89 -36.05 21.51
C LYS A 206 12.21 -35.47 21.00
N ILE A 207 12.80 -34.60 21.79
CA ILE A 207 14.08 -33.93 21.49
C ILE A 207 15.02 -34.16 22.65
N SER A 208 16.22 -34.69 22.38
CA SER A 208 17.24 -34.91 23.38
C SER A 208 17.90 -33.61 23.79
N LYS A 209 18.47 -33.57 24.99
CA LYS A 209 19.25 -32.43 25.45
C LYS A 209 20.35 -32.04 24.42
N ASP A 210 20.49 -30.72 24.18
CA ASP A 210 21.41 -30.11 23.23
C ASP A 210 21.15 -30.45 21.74
N GLU A 211 20.11 -31.23 21.43
CA GLU A 211 19.65 -31.47 20.07
C GLU A 211 18.87 -30.27 19.55
N THR A 212 19.07 -29.99 18.24
CA THR A 212 18.30 -28.97 17.51
C THR A 212 17.43 -29.66 16.47
N LYS A 213 16.11 -29.39 16.51
CA LYS A 213 15.16 -29.82 15.49
C LYS A 213 14.60 -28.63 14.72
N ILE A 214 14.32 -28.87 13.43
CA ILE A 214 13.73 -27.90 12.51
C ILE A 214 12.43 -28.49 12.01
N TYR A 215 11.33 -27.78 12.26
CA TYR A 215 10.00 -28.10 11.76
C TYR A 215 9.60 -27.06 10.73
N ARG A 216 9.18 -27.51 9.55
CA ARG A 216 8.74 -26.64 8.46
C ARG A 216 7.30 -26.95 8.10
N TYR A 217 6.53 -25.92 7.83
CA TYR A 217 5.22 -26.10 7.22
C TYR A 217 4.93 -24.98 6.22
N VAL A 218 4.07 -25.29 5.27
CA VAL A 218 3.65 -24.39 4.20
C VAL A 218 2.14 -24.42 4.12
N ILE A 219 1.52 -23.24 4.03
CA ILE A 219 0.08 -23.08 3.90
C ILE A 219 -0.23 -22.39 2.58
N SER A 220 -1.20 -22.90 1.84
CA SER A 220 -1.77 -22.26 0.66
C SER A 220 -3.29 -22.39 0.65
N ALA A 221 -3.95 -21.34 0.13
CA ALA A 221 -5.38 -21.34 -0.12
C ALA A 221 -5.68 -20.66 -1.45
N GLY A 222 -6.73 -21.08 -2.13
CA GLY A 222 -7.10 -20.50 -3.42
C GLY A 222 -8.05 -21.38 -4.21
N THR A 223 -8.17 -21.11 -5.50
CA THR A 223 -8.89 -21.95 -6.46
C THR A 223 -7.89 -22.75 -7.29
N ARG A 224 -8.13 -24.06 -7.44
CA ARG A 224 -7.18 -24.96 -8.14
C ARG A 224 -7.04 -24.67 -9.64
N ASN A 225 -8.01 -24.01 -10.23
CA ASN A 225 -8.12 -23.82 -11.66
C ASN A 225 -7.76 -22.40 -12.12
N ASP A 226 -7.16 -21.58 -11.27
CA ASP A 226 -6.75 -20.22 -11.66
C ASP A 226 -5.34 -19.86 -11.11
N PHE A 227 -4.93 -18.64 -11.37
CA PHE A 227 -3.60 -18.14 -10.98
C PHE A 227 -3.34 -18.14 -9.46
N THR A 228 -4.35 -18.40 -8.63
CA THR A 228 -4.20 -18.44 -7.16
C THR A 228 -3.85 -19.84 -6.63
N TYR A 229 -3.74 -20.84 -7.49
CA TYR A 229 -3.31 -22.17 -7.06
C TYR A 229 -1.87 -22.16 -6.53
N GLY A 230 -1.66 -22.77 -5.36
CA GLY A 230 -0.35 -22.98 -4.75
C GLY A 230 -0.18 -24.44 -4.34
N ASP A 231 0.86 -25.10 -4.85
CA ASP A 231 1.21 -26.47 -4.50
C ASP A 231 2.10 -26.50 -3.26
N VAL A 232 1.51 -26.82 -2.11
CA VAL A 232 2.23 -26.83 -0.82
C VAL A 232 3.26 -27.95 -0.70
N GLN A 233 3.08 -29.08 -1.42
CA GLN A 233 4.07 -30.17 -1.41
C GLN A 233 5.31 -29.76 -2.20
N TYR A 234 5.10 -29.17 -3.37
CA TYR A 234 6.19 -28.58 -4.14
C TYR A 234 6.90 -27.48 -3.34
N ALA A 235 6.15 -26.57 -2.73
CA ALA A 235 6.68 -25.47 -1.93
C ALA A 235 7.49 -25.96 -0.73
N LEU A 236 7.02 -27.00 -0.02
CA LEU A 236 7.76 -27.60 1.10
C LEU A 236 9.08 -28.21 0.63
N LYS A 237 9.10 -28.91 -0.50
CA LYS A 237 10.29 -29.52 -1.09
C LYS A 237 11.34 -28.45 -1.51
N HIS A 238 10.85 -27.27 -1.96
CA HIS A 238 11.69 -26.16 -2.42
C HIS A 238 11.76 -25.03 -1.38
N PHE A 239 11.64 -25.36 -0.09
CA PHE A 239 11.58 -24.37 0.98
C PHE A 239 12.83 -23.48 1.05
N ASP A 240 14.02 -24.06 0.88
CA ASP A 240 15.27 -23.30 0.93
C ASP A 240 15.43 -22.35 -0.27
N GLU A 241 14.89 -22.70 -1.43
CA GLU A 241 14.84 -21.80 -2.60
C GLU A 241 13.89 -20.62 -2.35
N ALA A 242 12.71 -20.87 -1.78
CA ALA A 242 11.76 -19.81 -1.40
C ALA A 242 12.35 -18.89 -0.32
N PHE A 243 13.12 -19.44 0.62
CA PHE A 243 13.80 -18.66 1.64
C PHE A 243 14.93 -17.79 1.04
N ALA A 244 15.70 -18.34 0.09
CA ALA A 244 16.71 -17.58 -0.65
C ALA A 244 16.06 -16.44 -1.48
N ASP A 245 14.92 -16.69 -2.14
CA ASP A 245 14.15 -15.68 -2.88
C ASP A 245 13.64 -14.55 -1.94
N SER A 246 13.15 -14.90 -0.75
CA SER A 246 12.74 -13.91 0.26
C SER A 246 13.91 -13.04 0.73
N LYS A 247 15.11 -13.62 0.90
CA LYS A 247 16.33 -12.85 1.22
C LYS A 247 16.76 -11.94 0.07
N ALA A 248 16.76 -12.45 -1.16
CA ALA A 248 17.10 -11.67 -2.35
C ALA A 248 16.15 -10.46 -2.51
N TYR A 249 14.86 -10.62 -2.17
CA TYR A 249 13.93 -9.52 -2.12
C TYR A 249 14.33 -8.45 -1.09
N ILE A 250 14.71 -8.85 0.13
CA ILE A 250 15.17 -7.90 1.16
C ILE A 250 16.43 -7.16 0.69
N ASP A 251 17.33 -7.87 0.01
CA ASP A 251 18.56 -7.28 -0.55
C ASP A 251 18.30 -6.29 -1.68
N MET A 252 17.20 -6.46 -2.41
CA MET A 252 16.75 -5.52 -3.45
C MET A 252 16.20 -4.23 -2.85
N LEU A 253 15.69 -4.23 -1.61
CA LEU A 253 15.17 -3.03 -0.91
C LEU A 253 16.32 -2.10 -0.48
N LYS A 254 17.22 -1.74 -1.39
CA LYS A 254 18.35 -0.84 -1.11
C LYS A 254 18.15 0.51 -1.78
N CYS A 255 18.45 1.56 -1.04
CA CYS A 255 18.54 2.89 -1.64
C CYS A 255 19.77 2.98 -2.55
N THR A 256 19.62 3.65 -3.69
CA THR A 256 20.74 3.93 -4.61
C THR A 256 21.68 4.99 -4.05
N VAL A 257 21.22 5.77 -3.08
CA VAL A 257 21.97 6.81 -2.36
C VAL A 257 22.34 6.30 -0.97
N LYS A 258 23.50 6.69 -0.47
CA LYS A 258 23.92 6.36 0.90
C LYS A 258 23.04 7.08 1.90
N LEU A 259 22.39 6.31 2.77
CA LEU A 259 21.55 6.82 3.85
C LEU A 259 22.38 7.18 5.09
N GLU A 260 21.84 8.03 5.96
CA GLU A 260 22.58 8.61 7.09
C GLU A 260 22.88 7.59 8.19
N ASP A 261 21.90 6.73 8.51
CA ASP A 261 21.97 5.79 9.64
C ASP A 261 21.05 4.56 9.46
N ASP A 262 21.10 3.65 10.44
CA ASP A 262 20.30 2.42 10.47
C ASP A 262 18.77 2.70 10.55
N PHE A 263 18.34 3.81 11.14
CA PHE A 263 16.93 4.20 11.17
C PHE A 263 16.46 4.53 9.76
N MET A 264 17.18 5.39 9.04
CA MET A 264 16.85 5.77 7.67
C MET A 264 16.90 4.58 6.70
N GLU A 265 17.81 3.63 6.91
CA GLU A 265 17.85 2.38 6.13
C GLU A 265 16.60 1.52 6.39
N SER A 266 16.18 1.37 7.64
CA SER A 266 15.01 0.60 8.02
C SER A 266 13.72 1.27 7.55
N TYR A 267 13.65 2.59 7.65
CA TYR A 267 12.57 3.41 7.11
C TYR A 267 12.44 3.21 5.60
N TYR A 268 13.54 3.41 4.84
CA TYR A 268 13.54 3.25 3.38
C TYR A 268 13.06 1.87 2.95
N LYS A 269 13.61 0.80 3.56
CA LYS A 269 13.19 -0.57 3.24
C LYS A 269 11.71 -0.81 3.56
N SER A 270 11.23 -0.30 4.67
CA SER A 270 9.83 -0.46 5.07
C SER A 270 8.87 0.24 4.10
N VAL A 271 9.16 1.50 3.74
CA VAL A 271 8.28 2.26 2.84
C VAL A 271 8.37 1.76 1.39
N LEU A 272 9.55 1.40 0.88
CA LEU A 272 9.68 0.78 -0.45
C LEU A 272 8.99 -0.59 -0.51
N ASN A 273 9.08 -1.39 0.57
CA ASN A 273 8.35 -2.66 0.66
C ASN A 273 6.85 -2.47 0.51
N ALA A 274 6.27 -1.36 1.00
CA ALA A 274 4.84 -1.11 0.88
C ALA A 274 4.40 -0.98 -0.59
N SER A 275 5.16 -0.29 -1.44
CA SER A 275 4.85 -0.21 -2.87
C SER A 275 5.01 -1.56 -3.57
N LEU A 276 6.18 -2.20 -3.44
CA LEU A 276 6.48 -3.46 -4.13
C LEU A 276 5.61 -4.63 -3.68
N SER A 277 5.16 -4.63 -2.41
CA SER A 277 4.19 -5.61 -1.90
C SER A 277 2.80 -5.45 -2.51
N ASN A 278 2.45 -4.28 -3.00
CA ASN A 278 1.15 -3.99 -3.62
C ASN A 278 1.15 -4.09 -5.14
N TYR A 279 2.28 -4.33 -5.79
CA TYR A 279 2.31 -4.67 -7.21
C TYR A 279 1.74 -6.07 -7.45
N LYS A 280 0.85 -6.19 -8.45
CA LYS A 280 0.12 -7.43 -8.78
C LYS A 280 0.14 -7.71 -10.28
N GLU A 281 0.32 -8.98 -10.62
CA GLU A 281 0.12 -9.52 -11.97
C GLU A 281 -1.02 -10.53 -11.93
N LEU A 282 -2.18 -10.13 -12.44
CA LEU A 282 -3.43 -10.91 -12.43
C LEU A 282 -3.93 -11.08 -13.87
N GLY A 283 -3.40 -12.05 -14.58
CA GLY A 283 -3.63 -12.20 -16.01
C GLY A 283 -3.02 -11.04 -16.80
N LYS A 284 -3.86 -10.27 -17.52
CA LYS A 284 -3.40 -9.08 -18.27
C LYS A 284 -3.21 -7.84 -17.38
N PHE A 285 -3.79 -7.82 -16.20
CA PHE A 285 -3.64 -6.72 -15.25
C PHE A 285 -2.25 -6.78 -14.61
N LYS A 286 -1.51 -5.68 -14.69
CA LYS A 286 -0.19 -5.51 -14.08
C LYS A 286 -0.10 -4.12 -13.46
N GLY A 287 -0.29 -4.02 -12.14
CA GLY A 287 -0.37 -2.71 -11.52
C GLY A 287 -0.33 -2.74 -9.99
N PHE A 288 -0.30 -1.54 -9.40
CA PHE A 288 -0.23 -1.35 -7.96
C PHE A 288 -1.63 -1.22 -7.35
N LEU A 289 -1.97 -2.09 -6.40
CA LEU A 289 -3.12 -1.82 -5.55
C LEU A 289 -2.77 -0.67 -4.58
N ALA A 290 -3.76 0.11 -4.17
CA ALA A 290 -3.55 1.18 -3.18
C ALA A 290 -3.05 0.63 -1.84
N GLY A 291 -3.49 -0.56 -1.46
CA GLY A 291 -3.06 -1.26 -0.24
C GLY A 291 -3.71 -2.64 -0.14
N ILE A 292 -3.36 -3.40 0.89
CA ILE A 292 -3.85 -4.78 1.06
C ILE A 292 -5.38 -4.88 1.25
N VAL A 293 -6.06 -3.82 1.64
CA VAL A 293 -7.54 -3.82 1.76
C VAL A 293 -8.23 -3.62 0.41
N TYR A 294 -7.52 -3.22 -0.65
CA TYR A 294 -8.05 -2.94 -1.98
C TYR A 294 -7.99 -4.14 -2.94
N GLN A 295 -7.89 -5.34 -2.39
CA GLN A 295 -7.77 -6.59 -3.13
C GLN A 295 -9.12 -7.25 -3.51
N PHE A 296 -10.26 -6.71 -3.03
CA PHE A 296 -11.61 -7.26 -3.28
C PHE A 296 -12.59 -6.19 -3.80
N PRO A 297 -12.78 -6.02 -5.13
CA PRO A 297 -11.97 -6.56 -6.23
C PRO A 297 -10.59 -5.88 -6.28
N ALA A 298 -9.59 -6.62 -6.76
CA ALA A 298 -8.26 -6.07 -7.02
C ALA A 298 -8.35 -4.92 -8.03
N ARG A 299 -7.73 -3.78 -7.71
CA ARG A 299 -7.82 -2.54 -8.50
C ARG A 299 -6.66 -1.61 -8.24
N THR A 300 -6.31 -0.82 -9.24
CA THR A 300 -5.36 0.28 -9.14
C THR A 300 -6.08 1.62 -9.32
N TYR A 301 -5.61 2.65 -8.64
CA TYR A 301 -6.12 4.02 -8.70
C TYR A 301 -5.10 4.93 -9.38
N TYR A 302 -5.52 5.86 -10.22
CA TYR A 302 -4.61 6.76 -10.94
C TYR A 302 -3.77 7.63 -9.99
N ARG A 303 -4.39 8.18 -8.95
CA ARG A 303 -3.72 9.01 -7.93
C ARG A 303 -2.75 8.21 -7.08
N ASP A 304 -3.24 7.11 -6.48
CA ASP A 304 -2.42 6.25 -5.62
C ASP A 304 -1.23 5.67 -6.38
N ALA A 305 -1.48 5.22 -7.62
CA ALA A 305 -0.44 4.72 -8.51
C ALA A 305 0.63 5.78 -8.80
N TYR A 306 0.23 7.02 -9.11
CA TYR A 306 1.20 8.07 -9.40
C TYR A 306 2.20 8.28 -8.26
N TRP A 307 1.71 8.49 -7.03
CA TRP A 307 2.59 8.70 -5.89
C TRP A 307 3.40 7.45 -5.53
N THR A 308 2.84 6.26 -5.75
CA THR A 308 3.52 4.97 -5.55
C THR A 308 4.68 4.79 -6.54
N VAL A 309 4.45 5.05 -7.83
CA VAL A 309 5.47 4.80 -8.87
C VAL A 309 6.69 5.70 -8.76
N LEU A 310 6.58 6.88 -8.14
CA LEU A 310 7.75 7.75 -7.91
C LEU A 310 8.83 7.04 -7.07
N SER A 311 8.41 6.22 -6.12
CA SER A 311 9.32 5.41 -5.27
C SER A 311 9.88 4.19 -6.00
N VAL A 312 9.12 3.66 -6.96
CA VAL A 312 9.48 2.45 -7.71
C VAL A 312 10.38 2.75 -8.91
N LEU A 313 10.22 3.92 -9.49
CA LEU A 313 10.91 4.33 -10.73
C LEU A 313 12.44 4.17 -10.67
N PRO A 314 13.17 4.52 -9.58
CA PRO A 314 14.62 4.36 -9.53
C PRO A 314 15.10 2.91 -9.38
N VAL A 315 14.22 1.97 -8.98
CA VAL A 315 14.59 0.58 -8.66
C VAL A 315 14.01 -0.45 -9.62
N LYS A 316 12.80 -0.20 -10.16
CA LYS A 316 12.03 -1.13 -11.01
C LYS A 316 11.18 -0.38 -12.05
N PRO A 317 11.77 0.36 -12.99
CA PRO A 317 11.03 1.16 -13.96
C PRO A 317 10.09 0.34 -14.86
N GLU A 318 10.37 -0.96 -15.06
CA GLU A 318 9.51 -1.86 -15.82
C GLU A 318 8.13 -2.07 -15.16
N LEU A 319 8.03 -1.95 -13.83
CA LEU A 319 6.75 -2.04 -13.12
C LEU A 319 5.93 -0.76 -13.32
N VAL A 320 6.60 0.39 -13.42
CA VAL A 320 5.95 1.67 -13.74
C VAL A 320 5.40 1.65 -15.17
N ARG A 321 6.16 1.10 -16.12
CA ARG A 321 5.69 0.91 -17.51
C ARG A 321 4.42 0.05 -17.56
N ASN A 322 4.39 -1.04 -16.81
CA ASN A 322 3.23 -1.91 -16.72
C ASN A 322 2.00 -1.20 -16.12
N GLU A 323 2.20 -0.37 -15.09
CA GLU A 323 1.14 0.45 -14.48
C GLU A 323 0.54 1.43 -15.48
N ILE A 324 1.37 2.15 -16.24
CA ILE A 324 0.92 3.07 -17.30
C ILE A 324 0.02 2.35 -18.31
N ILE A 325 0.44 1.18 -18.79
CA ILE A 325 -0.33 0.38 -19.77
C ILE A 325 -1.66 -0.08 -19.14
N THR A 326 -1.64 -0.50 -17.88
CA THR A 326 -2.85 -0.95 -17.17
C THR A 326 -3.85 0.19 -17.01
N LEU A 327 -3.41 1.36 -16.59
CA LEU A 327 -4.25 2.54 -16.44
C LEU A 327 -4.78 3.05 -17.79
N ALA A 328 -3.94 3.06 -18.84
CA ALA A 328 -4.37 3.43 -20.18
C ALA A 328 -5.50 2.54 -20.72
N ASN A 329 -5.47 1.24 -20.41
CA ASN A 329 -6.54 0.30 -20.77
C ASN A 329 -7.84 0.48 -19.93
N GLY A 330 -7.82 1.30 -18.90
CA GLY A 330 -9.00 1.69 -18.12
C GLY A 330 -9.72 2.94 -18.64
N ILE A 331 -9.15 3.64 -19.62
CA ILE A 331 -9.73 4.82 -20.27
C ILE A 331 -10.69 4.38 -21.37
N ASN A 332 -11.88 4.97 -21.44
CA ASN A 332 -12.84 4.66 -22.49
C ASN A 332 -12.71 5.59 -23.72
N ASP A 333 -13.46 5.27 -24.79
CA ASP A 333 -13.47 6.01 -26.07
C ASP A 333 -13.94 7.47 -25.97
N LYS A 334 -14.58 7.85 -24.83
CA LYS A 334 -14.99 9.23 -24.53
C LYS A 334 -13.94 10.00 -23.76
N GLY A 335 -12.80 9.39 -23.45
CA GLY A 335 -11.75 9.98 -22.61
C GLY A 335 -12.11 10.05 -21.11
N GLU A 336 -13.11 9.30 -20.69
CA GLU A 336 -13.46 9.23 -19.27
C GLU A 336 -12.41 8.41 -18.52
N CYS A 337 -11.84 9.03 -17.49
CA CYS A 337 -10.82 8.48 -16.63
C CYS A 337 -11.44 8.21 -15.25
N PRO A 338 -11.72 6.94 -14.91
CA PRO A 338 -12.34 6.62 -13.62
C PRO A 338 -11.38 6.90 -12.47
N SER A 339 -11.89 6.83 -11.24
CA SER A 339 -11.03 6.88 -10.05
C SER A 339 -10.04 5.70 -10.03
N ALA A 340 -10.52 4.50 -10.39
CA ALA A 340 -9.71 3.30 -10.40
C ALA A 340 -10.12 2.29 -11.49
N VAL A 341 -9.19 1.39 -11.82
CA VAL A 341 -9.35 0.31 -12.81
C VAL A 341 -9.25 -1.02 -12.09
N LYS A 342 -10.27 -1.88 -12.24
CA LYS A 342 -10.29 -3.23 -11.69
C LYS A 342 -9.39 -4.18 -12.51
N PHE A 343 -9.03 -5.33 -11.91
CA PHE A 343 -8.22 -6.38 -12.55
C PHE A 343 -8.78 -6.89 -13.90
N ASN A 344 -10.07 -6.67 -14.17
CA ASN A 344 -10.74 -6.99 -15.43
C ASN A 344 -10.94 -5.77 -16.34
N PHE A 345 -10.23 -4.69 -16.10
CA PHE A 345 -10.27 -3.40 -16.83
C PHE A 345 -11.62 -2.67 -16.78
N LYS A 346 -12.53 -3.06 -15.89
CA LYS A 346 -13.77 -2.32 -15.65
C LYS A 346 -13.54 -1.19 -14.64
N ASN A 347 -14.24 -0.11 -14.84
CA ASN A 347 -14.20 1.05 -13.95
C ASN A 347 -14.62 0.69 -12.52
N TYR A 348 -13.95 1.33 -11.57
CA TYR A 348 -14.33 1.32 -10.16
C TYR A 348 -14.50 2.77 -9.69
N TRP A 349 -15.63 3.05 -9.06
CA TRP A 349 -16.14 4.39 -8.78
C TRP A 349 -16.35 5.23 -10.06
N GLY A 350 -16.81 6.49 -9.89
CA GLY A 350 -16.96 7.44 -10.98
C GLY A 350 -15.64 8.15 -11.30
N ASN A 351 -15.73 9.11 -12.21
CA ASN A 351 -14.59 9.94 -12.57
C ASN A 351 -14.21 10.89 -11.42
N HIS A 352 -12.92 11.17 -11.30
CA HIS A 352 -12.35 12.19 -10.42
C HIS A 352 -11.67 13.27 -11.27
N TYR A 353 -11.56 14.49 -10.75
CA TYR A 353 -10.93 15.59 -11.47
C TYR A 353 -9.41 15.42 -11.60
N ASP A 354 -8.78 14.76 -10.63
CA ASP A 354 -7.33 14.56 -10.56
C ASP A 354 -6.82 13.38 -11.41
N SER A 355 -7.66 12.35 -11.67
CA SER A 355 -7.26 11.11 -12.35
C SER A 355 -6.62 11.34 -13.73
N PRO A 356 -7.20 12.17 -14.65
CA PRO A 356 -6.60 12.47 -15.96
C PRO A 356 -5.20 13.08 -15.84
N SER A 357 -5.05 14.02 -14.92
CA SER A 357 -3.79 14.72 -14.70
C SER A 357 -2.69 13.78 -14.23
N PHE A 358 -2.99 12.89 -13.29
CA PHE A 358 -2.04 11.90 -12.81
C PHE A 358 -1.60 10.91 -13.89
N PHE A 359 -2.51 10.50 -14.77
CA PHE A 359 -2.13 9.64 -15.89
C PHE A 359 -1.09 10.29 -16.80
N VAL A 360 -1.34 11.53 -17.23
CA VAL A 360 -0.43 12.27 -18.12
C VAL A 360 0.92 12.53 -17.46
N MET A 361 0.91 12.95 -16.18
CA MET A 361 2.11 13.19 -15.41
C MET A 361 2.95 11.92 -15.25
N MET A 362 2.32 10.76 -14.98
CA MET A 362 3.00 9.48 -14.87
C MET A 362 3.73 9.09 -16.16
N VAL A 363 3.09 9.27 -17.32
CA VAL A 363 3.71 9.02 -18.64
C VAL A 363 4.93 9.93 -18.85
N TYR A 364 4.78 11.21 -18.55
CA TYR A 364 5.86 12.18 -18.69
C TYR A 364 7.05 11.87 -17.78
N ASP A 365 6.81 11.69 -16.49
CA ASP A 365 7.88 11.46 -15.51
C ASP A 365 8.58 10.12 -15.76
N TYR A 366 7.86 9.09 -16.22
CA TYR A 366 8.47 7.83 -16.65
C TYR A 366 9.49 8.09 -17.78
N ILE A 367 9.10 8.78 -18.85
CA ILE A 367 10.00 9.07 -19.99
C ILE A 367 11.16 9.99 -19.58
N ALA A 368 10.88 11.03 -18.80
CA ALA A 368 11.92 11.97 -18.34
C ALA A 368 13.02 11.27 -17.54
N HIS A 369 12.68 10.20 -16.80
CA HIS A 369 13.63 9.50 -15.93
C HIS A 369 14.24 8.23 -16.55
N THR A 370 13.55 7.59 -17.51
CA THR A 370 14.04 6.35 -18.16
C THR A 370 14.58 6.59 -19.57
N ASN A 371 14.16 7.68 -20.21
CA ASN A 371 14.32 7.94 -21.64
C ASN A 371 13.64 6.89 -22.57
N ASP A 372 12.72 6.06 -22.04
CA ASP A 372 11.94 5.10 -22.83
C ASP A 372 10.74 5.77 -23.52
N LYS A 373 10.99 6.33 -24.69
CA LYS A 373 9.95 6.97 -25.52
C LYS A 373 9.03 5.94 -26.20
N SER A 374 9.40 4.65 -26.22
CA SER A 374 8.62 3.60 -26.87
C SER A 374 7.23 3.42 -26.25
N ILE A 375 7.09 3.78 -24.97
CA ILE A 375 5.81 3.75 -24.25
C ILE A 375 4.71 4.58 -24.96
N LEU A 376 5.08 5.67 -25.64
CA LEU A 376 4.12 6.56 -26.31
C LEU A 376 3.38 5.88 -27.46
N SER A 377 4.03 4.92 -28.13
CA SER A 377 3.45 4.13 -29.22
C SER A 377 2.87 2.79 -28.80
N GLU A 378 2.90 2.47 -27.50
CA GLU A 378 2.31 1.22 -26.98
C GLU A 378 0.81 1.20 -27.23
N ALA A 379 0.32 0.12 -27.82
CA ALA A 379 -1.08 -0.05 -28.18
C ALA A 379 -1.93 -0.37 -26.93
N VAL A 380 -2.99 0.39 -26.71
CA VAL A 380 -3.93 0.27 -25.60
C VAL A 380 -5.38 0.38 -26.08
N ALA A 381 -6.35 0.32 -25.18
CA ALA A 381 -7.78 0.28 -25.54
C ALA A 381 -8.24 1.41 -26.47
N CYS A 382 -7.68 2.62 -26.33
CA CYS A 382 -8.09 3.81 -27.09
C CYS A 382 -6.97 4.37 -28.00
N GLY A 383 -6.32 3.51 -28.78
CA GLY A 383 -5.21 3.88 -29.67
C GLY A 383 -3.86 3.61 -29.00
N THR A 384 -3.03 4.62 -28.85
CA THR A 384 -1.75 4.53 -28.15
C THR A 384 -1.82 5.18 -26.75
N VAL A 385 -0.76 5.01 -25.97
CA VAL A 385 -0.63 5.72 -24.67
C VAL A 385 -0.66 7.23 -24.88
N LEU A 386 -0.01 7.77 -25.94
CA LEU A 386 -0.06 9.19 -26.25
C LEU A 386 -1.46 9.67 -26.66
N ASP A 387 -2.17 8.85 -27.47
CA ASP A 387 -3.57 9.15 -27.85
C ASP A 387 -4.47 9.18 -26.60
N SER A 388 -4.29 8.22 -25.70
CA SER A 388 -5.02 8.17 -24.44
C SER A 388 -4.73 9.38 -23.54
N ALA A 389 -3.46 9.82 -23.46
CA ALA A 389 -3.08 11.02 -22.71
C ALA A 389 -3.76 12.30 -23.25
N LYS A 390 -3.80 12.43 -24.59
CA LYS A 390 -4.53 13.53 -25.23
C LYS A 390 -6.04 13.45 -24.97
N LEU A 391 -6.61 12.27 -25.15
CA LEU A 391 -8.05 12.02 -25.04
C LEU A 391 -8.60 12.39 -23.66
N VAL A 392 -7.89 12.01 -22.58
CA VAL A 392 -8.32 12.33 -21.20
C VAL A 392 -8.22 13.82 -20.91
N MET A 393 -7.21 14.52 -21.45
CA MET A 393 -7.07 15.97 -21.26
C MET A 393 -8.08 16.76 -22.09
N ASP A 394 -8.38 16.33 -23.33
CA ASP A 394 -9.44 16.93 -24.14
C ASP A 394 -10.83 16.74 -23.47
N ARG A 395 -11.04 15.61 -22.79
CA ARG A 395 -12.27 15.36 -22.01
C ARG A 395 -12.32 16.26 -20.78
N LEU A 396 -11.21 16.40 -20.04
CA LEU A 396 -11.14 17.25 -18.86
C LEU A 396 -11.32 18.74 -19.23
N TYR A 397 -10.81 19.17 -20.38
CA TYR A 397 -10.98 20.53 -20.91
C TYR A 397 -12.45 20.95 -21.09
N GLN A 398 -13.39 20.00 -21.18
CA GLN A 398 -14.81 20.31 -21.25
C GLN A 398 -15.37 20.83 -19.92
N GLU A 399 -14.68 20.55 -18.81
CA GLU A 399 -15.03 21.00 -17.45
C GLU A 399 -14.32 22.33 -17.08
N VAL A 400 -13.62 22.97 -18.01
CA VAL A 400 -12.86 24.19 -17.78
C VAL A 400 -13.71 25.44 -18.02
N ASP A 401 -13.64 26.39 -17.11
CA ASP A 401 -14.09 27.76 -17.33
C ASP A 401 -13.22 28.42 -18.42
N LYS A 402 -13.82 28.81 -19.53
CA LYS A 402 -13.10 29.31 -20.71
C LYS A 402 -12.47 30.70 -20.49
N GLU A 403 -13.00 31.50 -19.57
CA GLU A 403 -12.48 32.82 -19.23
C GLU A 403 -11.18 32.66 -18.43
N THR A 404 -11.20 31.92 -17.34
CA THR A 404 -10.06 31.76 -16.45
C THR A 404 -9.09 30.66 -16.91
N GLY A 405 -9.58 29.65 -17.60
CA GLY A 405 -8.83 28.45 -17.94
C GLY A 405 -8.77 27.40 -16.81
N LEU A 406 -9.36 27.69 -15.66
CA LEU A 406 -9.38 26.81 -14.48
C LEU A 406 -10.50 25.74 -14.60
N LEU A 407 -10.33 24.62 -13.90
CA LEU A 407 -11.35 23.58 -13.79
C LEU A 407 -12.54 24.08 -12.95
N LEU A 408 -13.75 23.90 -13.47
CA LEU A 408 -14.96 24.24 -12.75
C LEU A 408 -15.59 22.98 -12.17
N LYS A 409 -15.34 22.71 -10.89
CA LYS A 409 -15.83 21.51 -10.19
C LYS A 409 -17.32 21.62 -9.79
N SER A 410 -18.17 21.99 -10.73
CA SER A 410 -19.59 22.32 -10.46
C SER A 410 -20.56 21.15 -10.55
N GLY A 411 -20.12 19.92 -10.93
CA GLY A 411 -21.12 18.89 -10.92
C GLY A 411 -20.84 17.51 -11.49
N LYS A 412 -20.23 17.36 -12.67
CA LYS A 412 -20.28 16.08 -13.40
C LYS A 412 -19.54 14.92 -12.72
N TYR A 413 -18.48 15.19 -11.96
CA TYR A 413 -17.70 14.21 -11.23
C TYR A 413 -17.94 14.28 -9.72
N ASN A 414 -19.10 14.75 -9.29
CA ASN A 414 -19.48 14.94 -7.90
C ASN A 414 -18.44 15.74 -7.09
N ARG A 415 -17.68 16.63 -7.73
CA ARG A 415 -16.63 17.45 -7.13
C ARG A 415 -15.53 16.63 -6.44
N ARG A 416 -15.26 15.40 -6.90
CA ARG A 416 -14.33 14.47 -6.24
C ARG A 416 -12.89 14.63 -6.71
N ASP A 417 -12.02 14.59 -5.74
CA ASP A 417 -10.57 14.51 -5.85
C ASP A 417 -10.03 13.58 -4.72
N TRP A 418 -8.81 13.76 -4.23
CA TRP A 418 -8.26 12.96 -3.15
C TRP A 418 -9.03 13.11 -1.82
N CYS A 419 -9.62 14.28 -1.58
CA CYS A 419 -10.49 14.55 -0.43
C CYS A 419 -11.89 13.95 -0.64
N ASP A 420 -12.01 12.62 -0.66
CA ASP A 420 -13.26 11.89 -0.97
C ASP A 420 -14.51 12.35 -0.18
N ASN A 421 -14.29 12.85 1.02
CA ASN A 421 -15.36 13.26 1.95
C ASN A 421 -15.47 14.78 2.12
N VAL A 422 -14.75 15.57 1.34
CA VAL A 422 -14.83 17.03 1.27
C VAL A 422 -15.14 17.40 -0.18
N PHE A 423 -16.35 17.86 -0.45
CA PHE A 423 -16.79 18.20 -1.81
C PHE A 423 -16.37 19.63 -2.15
N ARG A 424 -15.06 19.80 -2.39
CA ARG A 424 -14.49 21.08 -2.78
C ARG A 424 -15.06 21.53 -4.11
N SER A 425 -15.68 22.71 -4.14
CA SER A 425 -16.39 23.22 -5.31
C SER A 425 -15.61 24.27 -6.08
N ASP A 426 -15.98 24.43 -7.34
CA ASP A 426 -15.46 25.39 -8.30
C ASP A 426 -13.93 25.30 -8.44
N TYR A 427 -13.16 26.31 -8.06
CA TYR A 427 -11.72 26.34 -8.22
C TYR A 427 -11.01 25.76 -7.00
N CYS A 428 -10.44 24.57 -7.14
CA CYS A 428 -9.69 23.89 -6.08
C CYS A 428 -8.20 23.94 -6.39
N THR A 429 -7.40 24.60 -5.56
CA THR A 429 -5.97 24.82 -5.80
C THR A 429 -5.20 23.55 -6.14
N TYR A 430 -5.50 22.44 -5.45
CA TYR A 430 -4.87 21.15 -5.72
C TYR A 430 -5.15 20.65 -7.14
N ASP A 431 -6.41 20.60 -7.55
CA ASP A 431 -6.79 20.11 -8.88
C ASP A 431 -6.28 21.02 -9.99
N GLU A 432 -6.30 22.35 -9.76
CA GLU A 432 -5.77 23.32 -10.71
C GLU A 432 -4.26 23.16 -10.93
N ALA A 433 -3.52 22.92 -9.85
CA ALA A 433 -2.07 22.69 -9.94
C ALA A 433 -1.73 21.40 -10.68
N LEU A 434 -2.47 20.33 -10.43
CA LEU A 434 -2.34 19.07 -11.19
C LEU A 434 -2.67 19.25 -12.67
N TYR A 435 -3.77 19.95 -12.96
CA TYR A 435 -4.18 20.24 -14.35
C TYR A 435 -3.14 21.09 -15.08
N CYS A 436 -2.63 22.13 -14.45
CA CYS A 436 -1.54 22.96 -14.96
C CYS A 436 -0.30 22.10 -15.32
N ARG A 437 0.15 21.26 -14.40
CA ARG A 437 1.28 20.35 -14.61
C ARG A 437 1.02 19.34 -15.72
N ALA A 438 -0.18 18.76 -15.78
CA ALA A 438 -0.54 17.79 -16.82
C ALA A 438 -0.55 18.43 -18.22
N LEU A 439 -1.02 19.65 -18.37
CA LEU A 439 -0.94 20.42 -19.63
C LEU A 439 0.52 20.65 -20.05
N TYR A 440 1.38 21.06 -19.11
CA TYR A 440 2.82 21.19 -19.36
C TYR A 440 3.41 19.86 -19.83
N CYS A 441 3.16 18.76 -19.10
CA CYS A 441 3.64 17.43 -19.44
C CYS A 441 3.18 16.99 -20.84
N LEU A 442 1.92 17.21 -21.17
CA LEU A 442 1.38 16.87 -22.49
C LEU A 442 2.01 17.69 -23.60
N GLY A 443 2.24 18.97 -23.36
CA GLY A 443 2.98 19.86 -24.28
C GLY A 443 4.39 19.35 -24.56
N GLU A 444 5.13 18.97 -23.51
CA GLU A 444 6.48 18.41 -23.65
C GLU A 444 6.47 17.03 -24.35
N LEU A 445 5.47 16.17 -24.10
CA LEU A 445 5.31 14.90 -24.83
C LEU A 445 5.11 15.15 -26.33
N TYR A 446 4.27 16.12 -26.71
CA TYR A 446 4.05 16.49 -28.10
C TYR A 446 5.24 17.23 -28.74
N SER A 447 6.16 17.81 -27.95
CA SER A 447 7.39 18.40 -28.51
C SER A 447 8.25 17.39 -29.29
N LEU A 448 8.02 16.09 -29.06
CA LEU A 448 8.71 15.00 -29.75
C LEU A 448 8.12 14.67 -31.14
N SER A 449 6.86 15.07 -31.43
CA SER A 449 6.15 14.63 -32.63
C SER A 449 5.26 15.67 -33.31
N ASN A 450 4.76 16.67 -32.58
CA ASN A 450 3.82 17.68 -33.12
C ASN A 450 4.00 19.03 -32.43
N LYS A 451 4.69 19.95 -33.10
CA LYS A 451 5.02 21.28 -32.57
C LYS A 451 3.78 22.12 -32.24
N ASP A 452 2.76 22.09 -33.10
CA ASP A 452 1.56 22.93 -32.90
C ASP A 452 0.78 22.52 -31.67
N LEU A 453 0.63 21.20 -31.44
CA LEU A 453 0.02 20.69 -30.22
C LEU A 453 0.87 20.97 -28.98
N SER A 454 2.19 20.89 -29.09
CA SER A 454 3.12 21.26 -28.03
C SER A 454 2.90 22.70 -27.59
N GLU A 455 2.99 23.66 -28.53
CA GLU A 455 2.81 25.09 -28.27
C GLU A 455 1.42 25.39 -27.68
N LYS A 456 0.37 24.73 -28.19
CA LYS A 456 -1.00 24.85 -27.67
C LYS A 456 -1.08 24.48 -26.19
N TYR A 457 -0.60 23.28 -25.81
CA TYR A 457 -0.74 22.81 -24.42
C TYR A 457 0.18 23.57 -23.46
N LEU A 458 1.37 23.98 -23.88
CA LEU A 458 2.25 24.83 -23.09
C LEU A 458 1.61 26.21 -22.83
N ALA A 459 0.99 26.83 -23.84
CA ALA A 459 0.26 28.09 -23.67
C ALA A 459 -0.96 27.94 -22.72
N MET A 460 -1.67 26.84 -22.81
CA MET A 460 -2.77 26.53 -21.86
C MET A 460 -2.25 26.38 -20.44
N SER A 461 -1.13 25.67 -20.23
CA SER A 461 -0.49 25.52 -18.91
C SER A 461 -0.12 26.87 -18.32
N GLU A 462 0.49 27.76 -19.10
CA GLU A 462 0.87 29.09 -18.64
C GLU A 462 -0.35 29.96 -18.27
N LYS A 463 -1.43 29.89 -19.06
CA LYS A 463 -2.70 30.55 -18.71
C LYS A 463 -3.23 30.07 -17.36
N VAL A 464 -3.29 28.76 -17.14
CA VAL A 464 -3.76 28.16 -15.87
C VAL A 464 -2.87 28.60 -14.71
N LYS A 465 -1.55 28.57 -14.87
CA LYS A 465 -0.59 29.05 -13.87
C LYS A 465 -0.85 30.49 -13.46
N ASN A 466 -1.07 31.38 -14.43
CA ASN A 466 -1.35 32.78 -14.16
C ASN A 466 -2.68 32.95 -13.40
N SER A 467 -3.72 32.26 -13.82
CA SER A 467 -5.04 32.28 -13.15
C SER A 467 -4.98 31.75 -11.72
N ILE A 468 -4.22 30.69 -11.45
CA ILE A 468 -4.00 30.20 -10.07
C ILE A 468 -3.37 31.30 -9.21
N ASN A 469 -2.32 31.95 -9.71
CA ASN A 469 -1.63 33.01 -8.98
C ASN A 469 -2.47 34.27 -8.77
N GLU A 470 -3.37 34.60 -9.69
CA GLU A 470 -4.25 35.76 -9.61
C GLU A 470 -5.47 35.53 -8.72
N LEU A 471 -6.09 34.34 -8.83
CA LEU A 471 -7.42 34.12 -8.25
C LEU A 471 -7.40 33.35 -6.93
N LEU A 472 -6.34 32.54 -6.68
CA LEU A 472 -6.28 31.63 -5.53
C LEU A 472 -5.17 31.98 -4.52
N TRP A 473 -4.25 32.87 -4.85
CA TRP A 473 -3.25 33.36 -3.90
C TRP A 473 -3.85 34.33 -2.89
N ASP A 474 -3.65 34.09 -1.62
CA ASP A 474 -3.99 35.00 -0.52
C ASP A 474 -2.73 35.69 -0.03
N GLU A 475 -2.56 36.97 -0.39
CA GLU A 475 -1.36 37.74 -0.07
C GLU A 475 -1.20 38.00 1.44
N GLU A 476 -2.31 38.19 2.15
CA GLU A 476 -2.28 38.43 3.61
C GLU A 476 -1.84 37.19 4.36
N LYS A 477 -2.38 36.04 3.98
CA LYS A 477 -2.07 34.75 4.62
C LYS A 477 -0.72 34.18 4.17
N GLY A 478 -0.31 34.43 2.93
CA GLY A 478 0.91 33.92 2.33
C GLY A 478 0.83 32.45 1.91
N TRP A 479 -0.36 32.01 1.43
CA TRP A 479 -0.58 30.71 0.80
C TRP A 479 -1.76 30.74 -0.16
N TYR A 480 -1.92 29.71 -0.98
CA TYR A 480 -3.10 29.53 -1.83
C TYR A 480 -4.27 29.03 -1.01
N VAL A 481 -5.46 29.63 -1.19
CA VAL A 481 -6.70 29.12 -0.58
C VAL A 481 -6.95 27.68 -1.00
N ASN A 482 -7.61 26.89 -0.16
CA ASN A 482 -7.89 25.49 -0.43
C ASN A 482 -8.81 25.34 -1.65
N TYR A 483 -9.98 26.00 -1.60
CA TYR A 483 -10.87 26.15 -2.77
C TYR A 483 -11.70 27.43 -2.68
N LYS A 484 -12.16 27.89 -3.84
CA LYS A 484 -12.93 29.14 -3.97
C LYS A 484 -14.10 28.91 -4.89
N SER A 485 -15.31 29.15 -4.38
CA SER A 485 -16.54 29.22 -5.15
C SER A 485 -17.02 30.67 -5.29
N LYS A 486 -18.14 30.86 -6.00
CA LYS A 486 -18.72 32.19 -6.19
C LYS A 486 -19.02 32.90 -4.86
N ASP A 487 -19.54 32.15 -3.88
CA ASP A 487 -20.10 32.70 -2.66
C ASP A 487 -19.32 32.30 -1.39
N PHE A 488 -18.24 31.50 -1.53
CA PHE A 488 -17.47 30.99 -0.40
C PHE A 488 -16.01 30.76 -0.74
N VAL A 489 -15.14 31.05 0.22
CA VAL A 489 -13.72 30.76 0.16
C VAL A 489 -13.33 29.92 1.36
N GLU A 490 -12.86 28.68 1.13
CA GLU A 490 -12.17 27.89 2.16
C GLU A 490 -10.68 28.26 2.15
N ASP A 491 -10.32 29.12 3.07
CA ASP A 491 -9.03 29.80 3.14
C ASP A 491 -8.03 29.14 4.10
N ASN A 492 -8.37 27.94 4.59
CA ASN A 492 -7.46 27.15 5.42
C ASN A 492 -6.22 26.71 4.63
N LEU A 493 -5.11 26.50 5.34
CA LEU A 493 -3.90 25.94 4.75
C LEU A 493 -4.06 24.41 4.64
N SER A 494 -4.18 23.91 3.42
CA SER A 494 -4.22 22.47 3.14
C SER A 494 -2.84 21.99 2.68
N ILE A 495 -2.38 20.86 3.21
CA ILE A 495 -1.05 20.31 2.89
C ILE A 495 -0.90 19.96 1.40
N ASP A 496 -1.99 19.58 0.73
CA ASP A 496 -1.99 19.23 -0.70
C ASP A 496 -1.69 20.40 -1.62
N THR A 497 -1.85 21.67 -1.15
CA THR A 497 -1.45 22.85 -1.91
C THR A 497 0.07 22.92 -2.15
N VAL A 498 0.87 22.11 -1.48
CA VAL A 498 2.31 21.94 -1.72
C VAL A 498 2.64 21.57 -3.16
N VAL A 499 1.72 20.96 -3.91
CA VAL A 499 1.89 20.64 -5.33
C VAL A 499 2.12 21.90 -6.18
N THR A 500 1.69 23.10 -5.72
CA THR A 500 2.00 24.36 -6.38
C THR A 500 3.50 24.69 -6.38
N ILE A 501 4.20 24.26 -5.32
CA ILE A 501 5.65 24.36 -5.19
C ILE A 501 6.34 23.31 -6.07
N LEU A 502 5.93 22.05 -5.96
CA LEU A 502 6.53 20.94 -6.70
C LEU A 502 6.51 21.17 -8.20
N PHE A 503 5.45 21.79 -8.73
CA PHE A 503 5.25 21.98 -10.16
C PHE A 503 5.63 23.39 -10.66
N GLY A 504 6.27 24.21 -9.81
CA GLY A 504 6.79 25.53 -10.18
C GLY A 504 5.69 26.55 -10.52
N ILE A 505 4.50 26.41 -9.92
CA ILE A 505 3.40 27.38 -10.03
C ILE A 505 3.68 28.58 -9.11
N ALA A 506 3.99 28.29 -7.86
CA ALA A 506 4.51 29.27 -6.92
C ALA A 506 5.96 29.64 -7.31
N ASP A 507 6.26 30.93 -7.33
CA ASP A 507 7.63 31.44 -7.44
C ASP A 507 8.43 31.17 -6.13
N GLU A 508 9.69 31.56 -6.08
CA GLU A 508 10.55 31.31 -4.93
C GLU A 508 10.04 32.00 -3.66
N GLU A 509 9.57 33.24 -3.75
CA GLU A 509 9.08 34.01 -2.60
C GLU A 509 7.81 33.35 -2.01
N LYS A 510 6.82 33.07 -2.86
CA LYS A 510 5.59 32.39 -2.46
C LYS A 510 5.89 31.01 -1.89
N SER A 511 6.76 30.23 -2.52
CA SER A 511 7.14 28.89 -2.05
C SER A 511 7.72 28.92 -0.63
N ARG A 512 8.63 29.85 -0.35
CA ARG A 512 9.20 30.00 1.00
C ARG A 512 8.15 30.44 2.02
N ARG A 513 7.24 31.35 1.66
CA ARG A 513 6.12 31.76 2.53
C ARG A 513 5.20 30.60 2.85
N ILE A 514 4.83 29.81 1.83
CA ILE A 514 3.99 28.60 2.02
C ILE A 514 4.69 27.62 2.95
N LEU A 515 5.95 27.25 2.68
CA LEU A 515 6.69 26.28 3.49
C LEU A 515 6.86 26.74 4.94
N THR A 516 7.12 28.02 5.18
CA THR A 516 7.21 28.60 6.54
C THR A 516 5.87 28.51 7.27
N ASN A 517 4.76 28.78 6.59
CA ASN A 517 3.42 28.67 7.16
C ASN A 517 3.02 27.21 7.40
N MET A 518 3.35 26.28 6.49
CA MET A 518 3.15 24.85 6.70
C MET A 518 3.94 24.34 7.90
N GLU A 519 5.21 24.73 8.04
CA GLU A 519 6.03 24.38 9.20
C GLU A 519 5.40 24.87 10.51
N ARG A 520 4.89 26.10 10.53
CA ARG A 520 4.25 26.70 11.71
C ARG A 520 2.90 26.07 12.05
N LEU A 521 2.06 25.78 11.05
CA LEU A 521 0.66 25.42 11.25
C LEU A 521 0.38 23.93 11.08
N LEU A 522 1.09 23.26 10.17
CA LEU A 522 0.81 21.84 9.86
C LEU A 522 1.74 20.87 10.57
N GLU A 523 2.99 21.24 10.89
CA GLU A 523 3.81 20.38 11.74
C GLU A 523 3.28 20.44 13.17
N SER A 524 2.71 19.35 13.69
CA SER A 524 1.99 19.35 14.96
C SER A 524 2.84 19.77 16.16
N LYS A 525 4.17 19.52 16.13
CA LYS A 525 5.12 20.01 17.17
C LYS A 525 5.18 21.53 17.24
N ASN A 526 4.96 22.24 16.14
CA ASN A 526 5.11 23.69 16.03
C ASN A 526 3.78 24.44 16.23
N ASN A 527 2.66 23.82 15.88
CA ASN A 527 1.33 24.42 16.02
C ASN A 527 0.89 24.46 17.48
N LYS A 528 0.92 25.66 18.08
CA LYS A 528 0.57 25.87 19.50
C LYS A 528 -0.94 25.97 19.76
N GLU A 529 -1.74 26.03 18.71
CA GLU A 529 -3.20 26.13 18.81
C GLU A 529 -3.88 24.76 18.79
N GLN A 530 -3.19 23.73 18.27
CA GLN A 530 -3.69 22.35 18.27
C GLN A 530 -3.43 21.66 19.64
N VAL A 531 -4.26 20.67 19.99
CA VAL A 531 -4.26 20.05 21.32
C VAL A 531 -3.85 18.57 21.35
N ALA A 532 -3.58 17.97 20.20
CA ALA A 532 -3.32 16.54 20.07
C ALA A 532 -1.83 16.15 20.27
N GLY A 533 -0.95 17.13 20.52
CA GLY A 533 0.48 16.89 20.76
C GLY A 533 1.29 16.68 19.48
N ASP A 534 2.49 16.11 19.63
CA ASP A 534 3.44 15.85 18.54
C ASP A 534 3.17 14.47 17.91
N PHE A 535 2.49 14.44 16.74
CA PHE A 535 2.15 13.20 16.05
C PHE A 535 2.60 13.13 14.58
N GLY A 536 2.97 14.26 13.96
CA GLY A 536 3.31 14.37 12.55
C GLY A 536 2.74 15.63 11.93
N THR A 537 2.17 15.55 10.72
CA THR A 537 1.62 16.70 10.00
C THR A 537 0.09 16.65 9.93
N LEU A 538 -0.54 17.81 10.09
CA LEU A 538 -1.97 17.95 9.85
C LEU A 538 -2.23 18.07 8.35
N ALA A 539 -3.23 17.36 7.83
CA ALA A 539 -3.65 17.52 6.44
C ALA A 539 -4.17 18.93 6.14
N VAL A 540 -4.73 19.61 7.15
CA VAL A 540 -5.30 20.96 7.02
C VAL A 540 -5.32 21.66 8.39
N TYR A 541 -5.06 22.97 8.39
CA TYR A 541 -5.28 23.84 9.56
C TYR A 541 -5.48 25.31 9.12
N PRO A 542 -6.39 26.09 9.72
CA PRO A 542 -7.46 25.64 10.62
C PRO A 542 -8.37 24.57 10.00
N PHE A 543 -9.11 23.83 10.82
CA PHE A 543 -10.05 22.83 10.32
C PHE A 543 -11.11 23.43 9.41
N TYR A 544 -11.70 22.62 8.54
CA TYR A 544 -12.68 23.07 7.56
C TYR A 544 -13.84 23.85 8.18
N LYS A 545 -14.21 24.97 7.57
CA LYS A 545 -15.31 25.86 7.99
C LYS A 545 -16.65 25.44 7.39
N ASN A 546 -16.65 25.02 6.13
CA ASN A 546 -17.87 24.63 5.43
C ASN A 546 -18.22 23.16 5.68
N ILE A 547 -18.85 22.88 6.83
CA ILE A 547 -19.25 21.51 7.20
C ILE A 547 -20.40 20.95 6.35
N GLN A 548 -21.09 21.76 5.55
CA GLN A 548 -22.18 21.30 4.68
C GLN A 548 -21.67 20.46 3.51
N ASP A 549 -20.45 20.73 3.06
CA ASP A 549 -19.78 19.98 2.00
C ASP A 549 -18.91 18.85 2.53
N ILE A 550 -18.98 18.56 3.84
CA ILE A 550 -18.19 17.53 4.49
C ILE A 550 -19.08 16.39 4.97
N VAL A 551 -18.70 15.16 4.68
CA VAL A 551 -19.42 13.98 5.14
C VAL A 551 -18.62 13.17 6.15
N GLN A 552 -19.35 12.60 7.11
CA GLN A 552 -18.85 11.61 8.07
C GLN A 552 -17.52 11.98 8.74
N LYS A 553 -16.49 11.21 8.44
CA LYS A 553 -15.17 11.24 9.05
C LYS A 553 -14.52 12.62 9.02
N SER A 554 -14.65 13.35 7.92
CA SER A 554 -14.00 14.65 7.76
C SER A 554 -14.71 15.80 8.47
N SER A 555 -15.81 15.55 9.18
CA SER A 555 -16.43 16.56 10.04
C SER A 555 -15.73 16.74 11.39
N LEU A 556 -14.96 15.73 11.82
CA LEU A 556 -14.28 15.75 13.12
C LEU A 556 -12.85 16.27 12.99
N PRO A 557 -12.40 17.20 13.86
CA PRO A 557 -11.00 17.59 13.94
C PRO A 557 -10.06 16.38 14.12
N TYR A 558 -8.89 16.44 13.50
CA TYR A 558 -7.86 15.39 13.48
C TYR A 558 -8.28 14.08 12.81
N TYR A 559 -9.44 14.03 12.16
CA TYR A 559 -9.88 12.79 11.54
C TYR A 559 -9.90 12.90 10.01
N TYR A 560 -9.32 11.89 9.36
CA TYR A 560 -9.32 11.73 7.92
C TYR A 560 -8.79 13.02 7.24
N HIS A 561 -9.55 13.63 6.31
CA HIS A 561 -9.13 14.84 5.61
C HIS A 561 -9.11 16.11 6.50
N ASN A 562 -9.74 16.10 7.67
CA ASN A 562 -9.81 17.26 8.56
C ASN A 562 -8.71 17.25 9.63
N GLY A 563 -7.46 17.13 9.20
CA GLY A 563 -6.28 17.23 10.06
C GLY A 563 -5.68 15.90 10.55
N GLY A 564 -6.11 14.74 9.99
CA GLY A 564 -5.33 13.50 10.13
C GLY A 564 -4.01 13.61 9.35
N ASP A 565 -3.00 12.84 9.73
CA ASP A 565 -1.74 12.76 8.96
C ASP A 565 -1.91 11.75 7.82
N TRP A 566 -1.49 12.16 6.63
CA TRP A 566 -1.44 11.34 5.43
C TRP A 566 0.02 11.20 4.99
N PRO A 567 0.66 10.06 5.27
CA PRO A 567 2.10 9.89 5.06
C PRO A 567 2.60 10.30 3.67
N TYR A 568 1.82 10.05 2.60
CA TYR A 568 2.24 10.47 1.27
C TYR A 568 2.31 11.99 1.14
N LEU A 569 1.34 12.74 1.71
CA LEU A 569 1.36 14.21 1.71
C LEU A 569 2.48 14.76 2.58
N SER A 570 2.69 14.15 3.75
CA SER A 570 3.82 14.49 4.63
C SER A 570 5.16 14.33 3.90
N CYS A 571 5.32 13.25 3.10
CA CYS A 571 6.53 13.00 2.32
C CYS A 571 6.68 13.96 1.14
N ILE A 572 5.61 14.32 0.39
CA ILE A 572 5.74 15.30 -0.70
C ILE A 572 5.97 16.73 -0.16
N TYR A 573 5.43 17.05 1.02
CA TYR A 573 5.79 18.28 1.73
C TYR A 573 7.27 18.26 2.17
N ALA A 574 7.76 17.12 2.68
CA ALA A 574 9.18 16.94 2.96
C ALA A 574 10.04 17.17 1.70
N TYR A 575 9.60 16.66 0.54
CA TYR A 575 10.30 16.89 -0.73
C TYR A 575 10.33 18.37 -1.14
N ALA A 576 9.22 19.09 -0.96
CA ALA A 576 9.20 20.53 -1.22
C ALA A 576 10.16 21.30 -0.29
N LYS A 577 10.25 20.94 1.00
CA LYS A 577 11.26 21.50 1.92
C LYS A 577 12.70 21.22 1.44
N LEU A 578 12.95 19.98 0.97
CA LEU A 578 14.24 19.58 0.40
C LEU A 578 14.62 20.44 -0.81
N MET A 579 13.70 20.72 -1.74
CA MET A 579 13.92 21.60 -2.91
C MET A 579 14.40 22.99 -2.52
N TYR A 580 14.03 23.48 -1.32
CA TYR A 580 14.38 24.82 -0.82
C TYR A 580 15.43 24.80 0.29
N ASN A 581 16.14 23.69 0.50
CA ASN A 581 17.16 23.49 1.52
C ASN A 581 16.65 23.77 2.96
N MET A 582 15.38 23.47 3.24
CA MET A 582 14.78 23.51 4.58
C MET A 582 14.88 22.15 5.27
N ASP A 583 14.78 22.11 6.61
CA ASP A 583 14.75 20.83 7.35
C ASP A 583 13.49 20.04 6.98
N TYR A 584 13.68 18.93 6.30
CA TYR A 584 12.64 18.04 5.79
C TYR A 584 12.45 16.75 6.61
N LYS A 585 13.31 16.51 7.61
CA LYS A 585 13.30 15.24 8.35
C LYS A 585 12.01 14.99 9.11
N TYR A 586 11.50 16.03 9.77
CA TYR A 586 10.29 15.89 10.56
C TYR A 586 9.07 15.40 9.75
N PRO A 587 8.63 16.07 8.70
CA PRO A 587 7.51 15.56 7.89
C PRO A 587 7.83 14.24 7.18
N LEU A 588 9.12 13.93 6.91
CA LEU A 588 9.51 12.68 6.29
C LEU A 588 9.33 11.48 7.22
N THR A 589 9.71 11.60 8.50
CA THR A 589 9.89 10.43 9.39
C THR A 589 8.98 10.40 10.61
N ARG A 590 8.49 11.56 11.11
CA ARG A 590 7.73 11.59 12.39
C ARG A 590 6.48 10.73 12.37
N TRP A 591 5.76 10.70 11.26
CA TRP A 591 4.59 9.84 11.07
C TRP A 591 4.92 8.35 11.27
N PHE A 592 6.08 7.91 10.78
CA PHE A 592 6.54 6.53 10.88
C PHE A 592 6.93 6.17 12.31
N GLU A 593 7.71 7.05 12.98
CA GLU A 593 8.09 6.89 14.38
C GLU A 593 6.86 6.82 15.28
N TYR A 594 5.90 7.76 15.10
CA TYR A 594 4.66 7.80 15.86
C TYR A 594 3.84 6.52 15.71
N ASN A 595 3.76 5.97 14.50
CA ASN A 595 3.04 4.71 14.27
C ASN A 595 3.76 3.52 14.92
N ILE A 596 5.09 3.47 14.88
CA ILE A 596 5.88 2.44 15.59
C ILE A 596 5.68 2.53 17.10
N GLU A 597 5.68 3.73 17.68
CA GLU A 597 5.37 3.95 19.10
C GLU A 597 4.00 3.36 19.50
N ARG A 598 3.05 3.35 18.56
CA ARG A 598 1.70 2.78 18.72
C ARG A 598 1.62 1.29 18.41
N GLY A 599 2.71 0.67 17.96
CA GLY A 599 2.78 -0.76 17.59
C GLY A 599 2.36 -1.08 16.16
N ASN A 600 2.36 -0.09 15.26
CA ASN A 600 2.13 -0.24 13.83
C ASN A 600 3.47 -0.20 13.10
N TYR A 601 3.92 -1.34 12.57
CA TYR A 601 5.25 -1.51 11.98
C TYR A 601 5.28 -1.44 10.45
N THR A 602 4.12 -1.29 9.81
CA THR A 602 4.01 -1.14 8.36
C THR A 602 3.43 0.22 7.99
N PRO A 603 3.83 0.80 6.84
CA PRO A 603 3.28 2.07 6.38
C PRO A 603 1.76 2.06 6.29
N ILE A 604 1.16 3.14 6.71
CA ILE A 604 -0.29 3.30 6.90
C ILE A 604 -0.85 4.32 5.91
N GLU A 605 -2.13 4.20 5.57
CA GLU A 605 -2.84 5.12 4.66
C GLU A 605 -2.91 6.54 5.22
N PHE A 606 -3.52 6.65 6.38
CA PHE A 606 -3.59 7.85 7.22
C PHE A 606 -3.69 7.41 8.68
N PHE A 607 -3.40 8.32 9.59
CA PHE A 607 -3.65 8.09 11.01
C PHE A 607 -4.12 9.36 11.71
N SER A 608 -4.72 9.13 12.86
CA SER A 608 -5.20 10.19 13.74
C SER A 608 -4.64 10.01 15.16
N PRO A 609 -4.27 11.09 15.85
CA PRO A 609 -3.87 10.98 17.26
C PRO A 609 -5.02 10.60 18.20
N VAL A 610 -6.28 10.81 17.78
CA VAL A 610 -7.47 10.66 18.64
C VAL A 610 -8.61 9.83 18.06
N HIS A 611 -8.48 9.37 16.79
CA HIS A 611 -9.50 8.59 16.08
C HIS A 611 -8.89 7.32 15.48
N PRO A 612 -9.70 6.36 14.99
CA PRO A 612 -9.20 5.19 14.29
C PRO A 612 -8.40 5.53 13.04
N ASP A 613 -7.43 4.68 12.75
CA ASP A 613 -6.48 4.81 11.65
C ASP A 613 -7.01 4.22 10.34
N GLY A 614 -6.33 4.53 9.23
CA GLY A 614 -6.53 3.93 7.91
C GLY A 614 -5.93 2.53 7.78
N SER A 615 -5.81 2.05 6.54
CA SER A 615 -5.31 0.71 6.24
C SER A 615 -3.79 0.61 6.35
N MET A 616 -3.32 -0.58 6.74
CA MET A 616 -1.89 -0.91 6.80
C MET A 616 -1.35 -1.29 5.42
N LEU A 617 -0.03 -1.25 5.28
CA LEU A 617 0.71 -1.59 4.07
C LEU A 617 0.17 -0.82 2.85
N GLN A 618 0.00 0.48 3.00
CA GLN A 618 -0.50 1.37 1.96
C GLN A 618 0.60 1.73 0.95
N ALA A 619 0.31 1.57 -0.34
CA ALA A 619 1.33 1.68 -1.39
C ALA A 619 1.88 3.11 -1.54
N TRP A 620 1.04 4.15 -1.57
CA TRP A 620 1.49 5.54 -1.71
C TRP A 620 2.30 6.07 -0.53
N SER A 621 2.19 5.44 0.65
CA SER A 621 3.04 5.78 1.80
C SER A 621 4.52 5.42 1.57
N SER A 622 4.83 4.80 0.43
CA SER A 622 6.20 4.62 -0.07
C SER A 622 6.85 5.91 -0.56
N THR A 623 6.10 7.01 -0.70
CA THR A 623 6.63 8.31 -1.17
C THR A 623 7.85 8.79 -0.36
N GLY A 624 8.03 8.31 0.87
CA GLY A 624 9.27 8.53 1.63
C GLY A 624 10.53 7.96 0.96
N ALA A 625 10.41 6.82 0.26
CA ALA A 625 11.53 6.28 -0.51
C ALA A 625 11.85 7.14 -1.73
N PHE A 626 10.85 7.75 -2.36
CA PHE A 626 11.04 8.76 -3.41
C PHE A 626 11.89 9.92 -2.91
N VAL A 627 11.55 10.52 -1.76
CA VAL A 627 12.29 11.66 -1.19
C VAL A 627 13.77 11.31 -1.01
N LEU A 628 14.05 10.14 -0.46
CA LEU A 628 15.42 9.67 -0.21
C LEU A 628 16.18 9.26 -1.48
N SER A 629 15.47 8.86 -2.54
CA SER A 629 16.09 8.48 -3.81
C SER A 629 16.49 9.68 -4.69
N TYR A 630 15.92 10.85 -4.43
CA TYR A 630 16.18 12.09 -5.20
C TYR A 630 16.58 13.25 -4.27
N PRO A 631 17.73 13.14 -3.58
CA PRO A 631 18.15 14.09 -2.54
C PRO A 631 18.58 15.45 -3.09
N ASP A 632 18.70 15.59 -4.42
CA ASP A 632 19.01 16.84 -5.10
C ASP A 632 17.78 17.78 -5.27
N GLY A 633 16.58 17.29 -4.98
CA GLY A 633 15.35 18.07 -5.14
C GLY A 633 14.97 18.38 -6.59
N GLN A 634 15.56 17.70 -7.60
CA GLN A 634 15.40 18.05 -9.01
C GLN A 634 14.45 17.14 -9.80
N PHE A 635 13.75 16.24 -9.17
CA PHE A 635 12.89 15.26 -9.85
C PHE A 635 11.92 15.92 -10.83
N PHE A 636 11.12 16.88 -10.37
CA PHE A 636 10.07 17.54 -11.18
C PHE A 636 10.62 18.55 -12.19
N ASN A 637 11.91 18.90 -12.11
CA ASN A 637 12.60 19.79 -13.05
C ASN A 637 13.23 19.06 -14.24
N LYS A 638 13.25 17.71 -14.18
CA LYS A 638 13.85 16.90 -15.23
C LYS A 638 13.03 16.97 -16.51
N LYS A 639 13.70 17.27 -17.62
CA LYS A 639 13.08 17.38 -18.95
C LYS A 639 13.33 16.12 -19.77
N ILE A 640 12.41 15.84 -20.68
CA ILE A 640 12.59 14.79 -21.69
C ILE A 640 13.78 15.17 -22.59
N GLN A 641 14.70 14.26 -22.77
CA GLN A 641 15.79 14.42 -23.73
C GLN A 641 15.21 14.29 -25.15
N LYS A 642 15.45 15.28 -26.01
CA LYS A 642 14.98 15.31 -27.41
C LYS A 642 15.78 14.40 -28.30
#